data_e44b50f2d721fbb8ea3d69d47dd8337b
#
_entry.id   e44b50f2d721fbb8ea3d69d47dd8337b
#
_cell.length_a   1.000
_cell.length_b   1.000
_cell.length_c   1.000
_cell.angle_alpha   90.00
_cell.angle_beta   90.00
_cell.angle_gamma   90.00
#
_symmetry.space_group_name_H-M   'P 1'
#
loop_
_entity.id
_entity.type
_entity.pdbx_description
1 polymer ?
#
loop_
_entity_poly.entity_id
_entity_poly.type
_entity_poly.pdbx_seq_one_letter_code
_entity_poly.pdbx_strand_id
1 'polypeptide(L)'
;MTLELEPERAEGVGSGSLPRAEVQRALDRAVTELLQRQNPDGSWSGELESNASITAEYLLLQRYLGRADPVREAAVVRYLRGQQRDDGSYGIAPEVEGDISITAEVLVALRAAGVATNDPGVQLAWRFVEAHGGLRATRLFTRMWLALGGLWPWHEIPAIPPEWMLVPAGQLGSIYDLASWARATTVPLTILRSLRTVFPLESPTRDELPLGPHRPGAGAPTWKVVDRALRTYGRLPQVGVRQRAMARAERWIVEHQEADGSWAGIQPPWVYGLMALRARGYGLEHPVMKKGLEALESFGIEDEQGFRLQACISPVWDTALALWALLDAGIPKEHQAVVKAVDWLVAREVTKIGDWAVRRPGAPPGGWPFEFYNDQYPDTDDTAVVLSAFTVAGHDRHEQGAVGDAIRRALAWLVVMQGGDGGYGAFDADNDRSWVEHLPIADFGEMLDRPSPDVTAHVIEAFTRLGGADLEPARRRALAWVRRSEEGAGAYYGRWGVNYVYGGAAVATAFATTGERQDRERLLRIGEWVRLNQHASGGFGESVLSYHDRAHIGRGEPTPSQTAWALLSLLAAGESVSDLDPEGSLASAAESAVSWLLRNQEEGGGWTDQQFTGTGFPRAFYLRYHLYATIFPVMALGRALHPRPTPEGGSR
;
A
#
# COMPACT_ATOMS: atom_id res chain seq x y z
N MET A 1 8.90 -39.01 -31.25
CA MET A 1 10.26 -38.46 -31.39
C MET A 1 10.40 -37.40 -30.33
N THR A 2 10.82 -37.86 -29.17
CA THR A 2 10.93 -37.10 -27.93
C THR A 2 12.30 -36.41 -27.93
N LEU A 3 12.32 -35.10 -27.94
CA LEU A 3 13.55 -34.33 -27.76
C LEU A 3 13.77 -34.17 -26.26
N GLU A 4 14.70 -34.92 -25.71
CA GLU A 4 15.29 -34.67 -24.40
C GLU A 4 16.22 -33.47 -24.54
N LEU A 5 15.88 -32.39 -23.82
CA LEU A 5 16.78 -31.24 -23.58
C LEU A 5 17.61 -31.58 -22.35
N GLU A 6 18.88 -31.86 -22.54
CA GLU A 6 19.86 -31.91 -21.45
C GLU A 6 20.00 -30.52 -20.80
N PRO A 7 20.07 -30.43 -19.45
CA PRO A 7 20.35 -29.16 -18.80
C PRO A 7 21.84 -28.81 -18.96
N GLU A 8 22.11 -27.66 -19.58
CA GLU A 8 23.46 -27.07 -19.55
C GLU A 8 23.88 -26.86 -18.11
N ARG A 9 24.92 -27.57 -17.69
CA ARG A 9 25.59 -27.34 -16.41
C ARG A 9 26.28 -25.98 -16.47
N ALA A 10 25.77 -25.01 -15.72
CA ALA A 10 26.51 -23.80 -15.43
C ALA A 10 27.83 -24.19 -14.73
N GLU A 11 28.93 -23.75 -15.29
CA GLU A 11 30.27 -23.89 -14.69
C GLU A 11 30.28 -23.21 -13.32
N GLY A 12 30.64 -23.97 -12.29
CA GLY A 12 30.65 -23.52 -10.91
C GLY A 12 31.55 -22.28 -10.73
N VAL A 13 30.96 -21.19 -10.32
CA VAL A 13 31.65 -20.05 -9.73
C VAL A 13 32.22 -20.55 -8.39
N GLY A 14 33.53 -20.60 -8.29
CA GLY A 14 34.23 -21.07 -7.11
C GLY A 14 33.79 -20.32 -5.84
N SER A 15 33.71 -21.02 -4.72
CA SER A 15 33.45 -20.53 -3.38
C SER A 15 34.54 -19.56 -2.92
N GLY A 16 34.47 -18.32 -3.35
CA GLY A 16 35.29 -17.23 -2.86
C GLY A 16 34.39 -16.30 -2.06
N SER A 17 34.70 -16.16 -0.76
CA SER A 17 34.06 -15.16 0.07
C SER A 17 34.05 -13.80 -0.64
N LEU A 18 32.91 -13.17 -0.79
CA LEU A 18 32.77 -11.85 -1.41
C LEU A 18 33.79 -10.88 -0.82
N PRO A 19 34.51 -10.11 -1.66
CA PRO A 19 35.48 -9.15 -1.17
C PRO A 19 34.77 -8.10 -0.33
N ARG A 20 34.88 -8.21 1.00
CA ARG A 20 34.23 -7.30 1.95
C ARG A 20 34.40 -5.81 1.57
N ALA A 21 35.59 -5.49 0.99
CA ALA A 21 35.88 -4.15 0.48
C ALA A 21 35.04 -3.72 -0.72
N GLU A 22 34.56 -4.64 -1.54
CA GLU A 22 33.70 -4.33 -2.67
C GLU A 22 32.28 -4.02 -2.21
N VAL A 23 31.77 -4.85 -1.29
CA VAL A 23 30.46 -4.61 -0.65
C VAL A 23 30.46 -3.27 0.07
N GLN A 24 31.56 -2.95 0.81
CA GLN A 24 31.69 -1.65 1.50
C GLN A 24 31.62 -0.48 0.52
N ARG A 25 32.39 -0.53 -0.58
CA ARG A 25 32.34 0.55 -1.58
C ARG A 25 30.96 0.74 -2.22
N ALA A 26 30.25 -0.34 -2.46
CA ALA A 26 28.88 -0.25 -3.00
C ALA A 26 27.93 0.35 -1.97
N LEU A 27 28.04 -0.09 -0.71
CA LEU A 27 27.26 0.46 0.39
C LEU A 27 27.54 1.96 0.60
N ASP A 28 28.79 2.39 0.56
CA ASP A 28 29.16 3.80 0.72
C ASP A 28 28.55 4.69 -0.37
N ARG A 29 28.51 4.22 -1.63
CA ARG A 29 27.83 4.95 -2.72
C ARG A 29 26.32 5.03 -2.48
N ALA A 30 25.70 3.92 -2.11
CA ALA A 30 24.25 3.87 -1.86
C ALA A 30 23.84 4.73 -0.65
N VAL A 31 24.63 4.72 0.41
CA VAL A 31 24.45 5.61 1.57
C VAL A 31 24.55 7.08 1.16
N THR A 32 25.54 7.41 0.32
CA THR A 32 25.70 8.78 -0.17
C THR A 32 24.46 9.22 -0.96
N GLU A 33 23.95 8.38 -1.85
CA GLU A 33 22.75 8.62 -2.61
C GLU A 33 21.52 8.78 -1.70
N LEU A 34 21.34 7.89 -0.72
CA LEU A 34 20.21 7.95 0.23
C LEU A 34 20.27 9.23 1.09
N LEU A 35 21.44 9.64 1.55
CA LEU A 35 21.63 10.89 2.29
C LEU A 35 21.32 12.13 1.45
N GLN A 36 21.64 12.12 0.15
CA GLN A 36 21.31 13.23 -0.76
C GLN A 36 19.81 13.39 -1.00
N ARG A 37 19.04 12.32 -0.82
CA ARG A 37 17.57 12.35 -0.94
C ARG A 37 16.85 12.82 0.32
N GLN A 38 17.57 13.07 1.42
CA GLN A 38 16.94 13.59 2.63
C GLN A 38 16.43 15.01 2.41
N ASN A 39 15.17 15.24 2.70
CA ASN A 39 14.57 16.56 2.68
C ASN A 39 15.20 17.51 3.75
N PRO A 40 15.17 18.81 3.54
CA PRO A 40 15.73 19.78 4.51
C PRO A 40 15.15 19.66 5.93
N ASP A 41 13.91 19.21 6.06
CA ASP A 41 13.21 18.99 7.34
C ASP A 41 13.63 17.68 8.05
N GLY A 42 14.40 16.82 7.40
CA GLY A 42 14.88 15.56 7.95
C GLY A 42 14.14 14.32 7.49
N SER A 43 13.07 14.47 6.72
CA SER A 43 12.28 13.36 6.17
C SER A 43 12.87 12.78 4.88
N TRP A 44 12.36 11.61 4.49
CA TRP A 44 12.42 11.07 3.14
C TRP A 44 11.00 10.87 2.62
N SER A 45 10.81 11.13 1.34
CA SER A 45 9.55 10.85 0.64
C SER A 45 9.86 10.55 -0.82
N GLY A 46 9.71 9.31 -1.22
CA GLY A 46 9.84 8.85 -2.59
C GLY A 46 8.52 8.93 -3.35
N GLU A 47 8.59 8.82 -4.65
CA GLU A 47 7.40 8.64 -5.46
C GLU A 47 6.78 7.26 -5.21
N LEU A 48 5.46 7.23 -5.04
CA LEU A 48 4.63 6.04 -5.09
C LEU A 48 3.92 5.99 -6.45
N GLU A 49 4.58 5.39 -7.42
CA GLU A 49 4.02 5.24 -8.76
C GLU A 49 2.91 4.19 -8.76
N SER A 50 1.81 4.50 -9.44
CA SER A 50 0.67 3.61 -9.59
C SER A 50 0.19 3.58 -11.05
N ASN A 51 -0.92 2.92 -11.32
CA ASN A 51 -1.46 2.85 -12.68
C ASN A 51 -2.10 4.17 -13.14
N ALA A 52 -2.33 4.28 -14.44
CA ALA A 52 -2.79 5.50 -15.11
C ALA A 52 -4.20 5.98 -14.68
N SER A 53 -5.02 5.14 -14.01
CA SER A 53 -6.38 5.54 -13.62
C SER A 53 -6.39 6.70 -12.63
N ILE A 54 -5.44 6.76 -11.71
CA ILE A 54 -5.34 7.81 -10.69
C ILE A 54 -5.19 9.19 -11.35
N THR A 55 -4.34 9.29 -12.37
CA THR A 55 -4.12 10.52 -13.15
C THR A 55 -5.30 10.83 -14.08
N ALA A 56 -5.94 9.80 -14.65
CA ALA A 56 -7.15 9.97 -15.45
C ALA A 56 -8.32 10.50 -14.60
N GLU A 57 -8.51 9.96 -13.41
CA GLU A 57 -9.52 10.42 -12.45
C GLU A 57 -9.26 11.85 -11.96
N TYR A 58 -7.99 12.24 -11.77
CA TYR A 58 -7.63 13.63 -11.47
C TYR A 58 -8.09 14.58 -12.59
N LEU A 59 -7.81 14.26 -13.86
CA LEU A 59 -8.27 15.06 -14.99
C LEU A 59 -9.80 15.17 -15.02
N LEU A 60 -10.50 14.06 -14.83
CA LEU A 60 -11.96 14.04 -14.79
C LEU A 60 -12.50 14.88 -13.63
N LEU A 61 -11.89 14.82 -12.44
CA LEU A 61 -12.25 15.64 -11.28
C LEU A 61 -12.14 17.14 -11.62
N GLN A 62 -11.02 17.57 -12.22
CA GLN A 62 -10.84 18.97 -12.60
C GLN A 62 -11.92 19.44 -13.58
N ARG A 63 -12.26 18.60 -14.56
CA ARG A 63 -13.36 18.85 -15.49
C ARG A 63 -14.72 18.89 -14.80
N TYR A 64 -15.03 17.94 -13.94
CA TYR A 64 -16.30 17.87 -13.19
C TYR A 64 -16.51 19.09 -12.28
N LEU A 65 -15.44 19.63 -11.73
CA LEU A 65 -15.47 20.82 -10.88
C LEU A 65 -15.40 22.14 -11.66
N GLY A 66 -15.27 22.09 -13.00
CA GLY A 66 -15.14 23.28 -13.85
C GLY A 66 -13.79 23.99 -13.67
N ARG A 67 -12.72 23.25 -13.37
CA ARG A 67 -11.36 23.74 -13.12
C ARG A 67 -10.38 23.33 -14.21
N ALA A 68 -10.84 23.14 -15.43
CA ALA A 68 -9.99 22.77 -16.55
C ALA A 68 -8.87 23.80 -16.76
N ASP A 69 -7.62 23.35 -16.76
CA ASP A 69 -6.43 24.12 -17.10
C ASP A 69 -5.77 23.50 -18.33
N PRO A 70 -5.77 24.17 -19.49
CA PRO A 70 -5.22 23.60 -20.73
C PRO A 70 -3.74 23.22 -20.63
N VAL A 71 -2.94 23.92 -19.82
CA VAL A 71 -1.51 23.63 -19.65
C VAL A 71 -1.33 22.34 -18.85
N ARG A 72 -2.02 22.25 -17.71
CA ARG A 72 -2.02 21.05 -16.86
C ARG A 72 -2.59 19.84 -17.60
N GLU A 73 -3.69 20.00 -18.32
CA GLU A 73 -4.29 18.93 -19.11
C GLU A 73 -3.37 18.42 -20.21
N ALA A 74 -2.62 19.31 -20.89
CA ALA A 74 -1.63 18.87 -21.87
C ALA A 74 -0.52 18.03 -21.24
N ALA A 75 -0.08 18.37 -20.03
CA ALA A 75 0.90 17.59 -19.29
C ALA A 75 0.34 16.22 -18.84
N VAL A 76 -0.92 16.17 -18.36
CA VAL A 76 -1.64 14.92 -18.03
C VAL A 76 -1.78 14.04 -19.29
N VAL A 77 -2.23 14.59 -20.40
CA VAL A 77 -2.38 13.85 -21.68
C VAL A 77 -1.04 13.26 -22.13
N ARG A 78 0.07 14.02 -21.98
CA ARG A 78 1.41 13.52 -22.32
C ARG A 78 1.76 12.30 -21.49
N TYR A 79 1.57 12.36 -20.18
CA TYR A 79 1.81 11.21 -19.29
C TYR A 79 0.95 10.01 -19.65
N LEU A 80 -0.37 10.20 -19.79
CA LEU A 80 -1.30 9.12 -20.12
C LEU A 80 -0.95 8.43 -21.45
N ARG A 81 -0.52 9.19 -22.46
CA ARG A 81 -0.05 8.61 -23.74
C ARG A 81 1.22 7.77 -23.57
N GLY A 82 2.14 8.21 -22.70
CA GLY A 82 3.37 7.48 -22.40
C GLY A 82 3.14 6.14 -21.70
N GLN A 83 2.00 5.98 -21.02
CA GLN A 83 1.63 4.75 -20.32
C GLN A 83 0.84 3.76 -21.20
N GLN A 84 0.47 4.14 -22.43
CA GLN A 84 -0.29 3.29 -23.33
C GLN A 84 0.57 2.15 -23.88
N ARG A 85 0.06 0.94 -23.83
CA ARG A 85 0.70 -0.26 -24.39
C ARG A 85 0.45 -0.38 -25.90
N ASP A 86 1.22 -1.22 -26.56
CA ASP A 86 1.12 -1.46 -28.01
C ASP A 86 -0.26 -1.94 -28.47
N ASP A 87 -0.97 -2.69 -27.63
CA ASP A 87 -2.34 -3.16 -27.86
C ASP A 87 -3.42 -2.09 -27.59
N GLY A 88 -2.99 -0.90 -27.13
CA GLY A 88 -3.85 0.22 -26.79
C GLY A 88 -4.39 0.20 -25.38
N SER A 89 -4.06 -0.81 -24.58
CA SER A 89 -4.51 -0.96 -23.20
C SER A 89 -3.65 -0.19 -22.19
N TYR A 90 -4.15 -0.15 -20.96
CA TYR A 90 -3.47 0.27 -19.74
C TYR A 90 -3.60 -0.83 -18.70
N GLY A 91 -2.52 -1.16 -18.00
CA GLY A 91 -2.51 -2.23 -17.00
C GLY A 91 -2.46 -1.75 -15.56
N ILE A 92 -2.74 -2.66 -14.62
CA ILE A 92 -2.61 -2.40 -13.17
C ILE A 92 -1.16 -2.46 -12.68
N ALA A 93 -0.30 -3.17 -13.40
CA ALA A 93 1.15 -3.27 -13.20
C ALA A 93 1.82 -3.62 -14.54
N PRO A 94 3.15 -3.37 -14.70
CA PRO A 94 3.85 -3.61 -15.97
C PRO A 94 3.71 -5.03 -16.50
N GLU A 95 3.81 -6.04 -15.64
CA GLU A 95 3.81 -7.47 -16.00
C GLU A 95 2.41 -8.11 -16.13
N VAL A 96 1.35 -7.36 -15.82
CA VAL A 96 -0.04 -7.86 -15.91
C VAL A 96 -0.65 -7.40 -17.22
N GLU A 97 -1.53 -8.22 -17.81
CA GLU A 97 -2.27 -7.86 -19.02
C GLU A 97 -3.06 -6.55 -18.88
N GLY A 98 -3.48 -5.98 -20.01
CA GLY A 98 -4.27 -4.76 -20.02
C GLY A 98 -5.59 -4.90 -19.26
N ASP A 99 -5.93 -3.88 -18.46
CA ASP A 99 -7.17 -3.82 -17.68
C ASP A 99 -8.23 -2.97 -18.40
N ILE A 100 -9.41 -3.54 -18.59
CA ILE A 100 -10.51 -2.87 -19.31
C ILE A 100 -11.00 -1.62 -18.56
N SER A 101 -10.98 -1.62 -17.23
CA SER A 101 -11.51 -0.52 -16.40
C SER A 101 -10.58 0.68 -16.47
N ILE A 102 -9.27 0.45 -16.27
CA ILE A 102 -8.24 1.48 -16.40
C ILE A 102 -8.23 2.05 -17.82
N THR A 103 -8.28 1.17 -18.84
CA THR A 103 -8.31 1.59 -20.24
C THR A 103 -9.53 2.46 -20.55
N ALA A 104 -10.70 2.12 -20.02
CA ALA A 104 -11.91 2.90 -20.18
C ALA A 104 -11.84 4.27 -19.47
N GLU A 105 -11.29 4.33 -18.26
CA GLU A 105 -11.09 5.58 -17.52
C GLU A 105 -10.14 6.53 -18.25
N VAL A 106 -9.02 6.02 -18.74
CA VAL A 106 -8.06 6.81 -19.53
C VAL A 106 -8.67 7.25 -20.86
N LEU A 107 -9.37 6.36 -21.59
CA LEU A 107 -10.07 6.71 -22.82
C LEU A 107 -11.02 7.89 -22.62
N VAL A 108 -11.82 7.86 -21.55
CA VAL A 108 -12.77 8.94 -21.24
C VAL A 108 -12.04 10.21 -20.85
N ALA A 109 -10.97 10.12 -20.07
CA ALA A 109 -10.15 11.27 -19.68
C ALA A 109 -9.48 11.95 -20.89
N LEU A 110 -8.87 11.19 -21.80
CA LEU A 110 -8.27 11.72 -23.02
C LEU A 110 -9.33 12.42 -23.90
N ARG A 111 -10.50 11.82 -24.05
CA ARG A 111 -11.61 12.42 -24.79
C ARG A 111 -12.14 13.69 -24.10
N ALA A 112 -12.26 13.68 -22.78
CA ALA A 112 -12.65 14.85 -22.00
C ALA A 112 -11.64 16.01 -22.15
N ALA A 113 -10.35 15.72 -22.27
CA ALA A 113 -9.30 16.70 -22.54
C ALA A 113 -9.28 17.20 -23.99
N GLY A 114 -10.20 16.74 -24.86
CA GLY A 114 -10.32 17.19 -26.25
C GLY A 114 -9.44 16.42 -27.24
N VAL A 115 -8.82 15.29 -26.84
CA VAL A 115 -8.11 14.44 -27.80
C VAL A 115 -9.11 13.89 -28.82
N ALA A 116 -8.80 14.02 -30.10
CA ALA A 116 -9.73 13.71 -31.19
C ALA A 116 -10.09 12.21 -31.24
N THR A 117 -11.31 11.88 -31.69
CA THR A 117 -11.77 10.49 -31.86
C THR A 117 -10.92 9.69 -32.85
N ASN A 118 -10.33 10.34 -33.86
CA ASN A 118 -9.46 9.70 -34.85
C ASN A 118 -7.98 9.65 -34.43
N ASP A 119 -7.64 10.05 -33.19
CA ASP A 119 -6.30 9.87 -32.65
C ASP A 119 -5.97 8.39 -32.56
N PRO A 120 -4.79 7.93 -33.03
CA PRO A 120 -4.44 6.52 -33.06
C PRO A 120 -4.51 5.83 -31.69
N GLY A 121 -4.05 6.51 -30.61
CA GLY A 121 -4.08 5.97 -29.26
C GLY A 121 -5.51 5.82 -28.73
N VAL A 122 -6.36 6.82 -28.98
CA VAL A 122 -7.80 6.77 -28.65
C VAL A 122 -8.49 5.62 -29.39
N GLN A 123 -8.19 5.40 -30.66
CA GLN A 123 -8.73 4.32 -31.48
C GLN A 123 -8.29 2.95 -30.96
N LEU A 124 -7.03 2.78 -30.56
CA LEU A 124 -6.53 1.55 -29.98
C LEU A 124 -7.21 1.25 -28.64
N ALA A 125 -7.26 2.21 -27.71
CA ALA A 125 -7.95 2.07 -26.43
C ALA A 125 -9.44 1.74 -26.61
N TRP A 126 -10.12 2.41 -27.57
CA TRP A 126 -11.52 2.15 -27.89
C TRP A 126 -11.74 0.69 -28.35
N ARG A 127 -10.89 0.18 -29.25
CA ARG A 127 -10.93 -1.20 -29.74
C ARG A 127 -10.66 -2.21 -28.64
N PHE A 128 -9.70 -1.92 -27.77
CA PHE A 128 -9.42 -2.78 -26.62
C PHE A 128 -10.64 -2.90 -25.70
N VAL A 129 -11.25 -1.79 -25.32
CA VAL A 129 -12.47 -1.78 -24.48
C VAL A 129 -13.62 -2.53 -25.16
N GLU A 130 -13.83 -2.32 -26.46
CA GLU A 130 -14.87 -3.00 -27.23
C GLU A 130 -14.65 -4.51 -27.26
N ALA A 131 -13.43 -4.97 -27.57
CA ALA A 131 -13.06 -6.37 -27.66
C ALA A 131 -13.22 -7.11 -26.32
N HIS A 132 -13.01 -6.42 -25.19
CA HIS A 132 -13.13 -7.00 -23.84
C HIS A 132 -14.52 -6.86 -23.22
N GLY A 133 -15.53 -6.51 -24.00
CA GLY A 133 -16.94 -6.51 -23.58
C GLY A 133 -17.54 -5.15 -23.29
N GLY A 134 -16.83 -4.08 -23.63
CA GLY A 134 -17.27 -2.70 -23.52
C GLY A 134 -17.40 -2.22 -22.07
N LEU A 135 -17.90 -1.02 -21.89
CA LEU A 135 -18.04 -0.38 -20.57
C LEU A 135 -18.87 -1.21 -19.56
N ARG A 136 -19.72 -2.14 -20.05
CA ARG A 136 -20.49 -3.03 -19.17
C ARG A 136 -19.64 -4.08 -18.47
N ALA A 137 -18.46 -4.36 -18.95
CA ALA A 137 -17.50 -5.29 -18.35
C ALA A 137 -16.56 -4.62 -17.34
N THR A 138 -16.57 -3.27 -17.24
CA THR A 138 -15.73 -2.55 -16.29
C THR A 138 -16.19 -2.73 -14.84
N ARG A 139 -15.28 -2.48 -13.90
CA ARG A 139 -15.58 -2.47 -12.46
C ARG A 139 -16.61 -1.38 -12.11
N LEU A 140 -17.22 -1.51 -10.95
CA LEU A 140 -18.26 -0.60 -10.49
C LEU A 140 -17.76 0.85 -10.37
N PHE A 141 -16.54 1.05 -9.87
CA PHE A 141 -15.96 2.38 -9.68
C PHE A 141 -15.77 3.12 -11.00
N THR A 142 -15.31 2.46 -12.06
CA THR A 142 -15.28 3.02 -13.41
C THR A 142 -16.68 3.49 -13.85
N ARG A 143 -17.70 2.63 -13.65
CA ARG A 143 -19.08 3.01 -13.99
C ARG A 143 -19.62 4.15 -13.11
N MET A 144 -19.16 4.30 -11.88
CA MET A 144 -19.48 5.46 -11.03
C MET A 144 -18.87 6.74 -11.58
N TRP A 145 -17.62 6.73 -12.00
CA TRP A 145 -16.97 7.87 -12.68
C TRP A 145 -17.72 8.26 -13.95
N LEU A 146 -18.12 7.29 -14.75
CA LEU A 146 -18.95 7.51 -15.94
C LEU A 146 -20.32 8.09 -15.58
N ALA A 147 -20.95 7.63 -14.49
CA ALA A 147 -22.24 8.15 -14.05
C ALA A 147 -22.14 9.60 -13.55
N LEU A 148 -21.05 9.95 -12.88
CA LEU A 148 -20.74 11.33 -12.49
C LEU A 148 -20.58 12.24 -13.71
N GLY A 149 -19.99 11.76 -14.80
CA GLY A 149 -19.87 12.50 -16.07
C GLY A 149 -21.14 12.48 -16.95
N GLY A 150 -22.21 11.82 -16.53
CA GLY A 150 -23.44 11.67 -17.32
C GLY A 150 -23.38 10.59 -18.42
N LEU A 151 -22.30 9.82 -18.47
CA LEU A 151 -22.04 8.79 -19.48
C LEU A 151 -22.63 7.42 -19.12
N TRP A 152 -23.00 7.22 -17.87
CA TRP A 152 -23.60 5.98 -17.38
C TRP A 152 -24.87 6.26 -16.55
N PRO A 153 -25.93 5.44 -16.68
CA PRO A 153 -27.16 5.69 -15.95
C PRO A 153 -27.05 5.28 -14.48
N TRP A 154 -27.33 6.20 -13.57
CA TRP A 154 -27.31 5.96 -12.12
C TRP A 154 -28.21 4.80 -11.65
N HIS A 155 -29.24 4.43 -12.41
CA HIS A 155 -30.09 3.32 -12.04
C HIS A 155 -29.43 1.94 -12.23
N GLU A 156 -28.32 1.85 -12.97
CA GLU A 156 -27.50 0.64 -13.09
C GLU A 156 -26.42 0.53 -11.99
N ILE A 157 -26.16 1.61 -11.25
CA ILE A 157 -25.27 1.60 -10.07
C ILE A 157 -26.03 1.07 -8.86
N PRO A 158 -25.45 0.15 -8.04
CA PRO A 158 -26.06 -0.33 -6.81
C PRO A 158 -26.50 0.79 -5.87
N ALA A 159 -27.50 0.52 -5.04
CA ALA A 159 -27.94 1.46 -4.02
C ALA A 159 -26.92 1.53 -2.87
N ILE A 160 -26.53 2.74 -2.48
CA ILE A 160 -25.69 3.02 -1.32
C ILE A 160 -26.48 3.99 -0.43
N PRO A 161 -27.30 3.49 0.50
CA PRO A 161 -28.22 4.33 1.25
C PRO A 161 -27.47 5.17 2.29
N PRO A 162 -27.70 6.50 2.38
CA PRO A 162 -27.06 7.35 3.38
C PRO A 162 -27.52 6.99 4.80
N GLU A 163 -28.65 6.31 4.96
CA GLU A 163 -29.17 5.80 6.22
C GLU A 163 -28.18 4.86 6.93
N TRP A 164 -27.24 4.30 6.20
CA TRP A 164 -26.12 3.52 6.74
C TRP A 164 -25.31 4.32 7.79
N MET A 165 -25.20 5.63 7.60
CA MET A 165 -24.57 6.53 8.58
C MET A 165 -25.28 6.59 9.93
N LEU A 166 -26.53 6.14 10.04
CA LEU A 166 -27.29 6.16 11.29
C LEU A 166 -27.13 4.88 12.11
N VAL A 167 -26.52 3.84 11.56
CA VAL A 167 -26.25 2.60 12.29
C VAL A 167 -25.12 2.86 13.30
N PRO A 168 -25.33 2.58 14.60
CA PRO A 168 -24.28 2.77 15.60
C PRO A 168 -23.05 1.90 15.34
N ALA A 169 -21.86 2.43 15.65
CA ALA A 169 -20.58 1.79 15.35
C ALA A 169 -20.42 0.35 15.92
N GLY A 170 -20.99 0.06 17.07
CA GLY A 170 -20.94 -1.27 17.70
C GLY A 170 -21.91 -2.29 17.13
N GLN A 171 -22.84 -1.89 16.26
CA GLN A 171 -23.86 -2.78 15.70
C GLN A 171 -23.40 -3.43 14.41
N LEU A 172 -23.85 -4.65 14.16
CA LEU A 172 -23.68 -5.33 12.89
C LEU A 172 -24.34 -4.51 11.77
N GLY A 173 -23.63 -4.34 10.67
CA GLY A 173 -24.08 -3.53 9.54
C GLY A 173 -23.75 -2.05 9.69
N SER A 174 -22.90 -1.66 10.63
CA SER A 174 -22.35 -0.31 10.71
C SER A 174 -21.34 -0.05 9.57
N ILE A 175 -21.15 1.23 9.19
CA ILE A 175 -20.06 1.63 8.31
C ILE A 175 -18.67 1.28 8.89
N TYR A 176 -18.59 1.10 10.22
CA TYR A 176 -17.38 0.68 10.92
C TYR A 176 -17.09 -0.83 10.80
N ASP A 177 -17.91 -1.59 10.09
CA ASP A 177 -17.57 -2.92 9.62
C ASP A 177 -16.69 -2.90 8.37
N LEU A 178 -16.63 -1.75 7.67
CA LEU A 178 -15.71 -1.49 6.57
C LEU A 178 -14.33 -1.10 7.10
N ALA A 179 -13.27 -1.46 6.39
CA ALA A 179 -11.94 -0.92 6.62
C ALA A 179 -11.93 0.62 6.51
N SER A 180 -10.95 1.27 7.13
CA SER A 180 -10.81 2.74 7.16
C SER A 180 -10.92 3.37 5.78
N TRP A 181 -10.15 2.90 4.80
CA TRP A 181 -10.17 3.37 3.41
C TRP A 181 -11.51 3.11 2.69
N ALA A 182 -12.11 1.93 2.93
CA ALA A 182 -13.39 1.58 2.34
C ALA A 182 -14.52 2.42 2.93
N ARG A 183 -14.48 2.68 4.23
CA ARG A 183 -15.39 3.58 4.96
C ARG A 183 -15.28 5.00 4.43
N ALA A 184 -14.06 5.54 4.38
CA ALA A 184 -13.78 6.89 3.91
C ALA A 184 -14.21 7.12 2.45
N THR A 185 -14.09 6.10 1.60
CA THR A 185 -14.58 6.13 0.21
C THR A 185 -16.11 5.99 0.13
N THR A 186 -16.71 5.11 0.93
CA THR A 186 -18.14 4.79 0.83
C THR A 186 -19.02 5.94 1.34
N VAL A 187 -18.62 6.65 2.39
CA VAL A 187 -19.43 7.75 2.97
C VAL A 187 -19.76 8.81 1.93
N PRO A 188 -18.83 9.43 1.19
CA PRO A 188 -19.16 10.38 0.13
C PRO A 188 -20.00 9.75 -1.00
N LEU A 189 -19.78 8.49 -1.34
CA LEU A 189 -20.58 7.80 -2.35
C LEU A 189 -22.04 7.64 -1.95
N THR A 190 -22.37 7.56 -0.65
CA THR A 190 -23.77 7.58 -0.19
C THR A 190 -24.49 8.86 -0.62
N ILE A 191 -23.81 10.01 -0.57
CA ILE A 191 -24.32 11.32 -0.99
C ILE A 191 -24.48 11.35 -2.51
N LEU A 192 -23.40 11.09 -3.25
CA LEU A 192 -23.36 11.17 -4.71
C LEU A 192 -24.41 10.25 -5.34
N ARG A 193 -24.51 9.01 -4.84
CA ARG A 193 -25.49 8.02 -5.32
C ARG A 193 -26.93 8.41 -4.99
N SER A 194 -27.19 9.01 -3.84
CA SER A 194 -28.54 9.45 -3.43
C SER A 194 -29.02 10.63 -4.24
N LEU A 195 -28.15 11.59 -4.50
CA LEU A 195 -28.43 12.77 -5.31
C LEU A 195 -28.44 12.46 -6.81
N ARG A 196 -27.85 11.31 -7.23
CA ARG A 196 -27.60 10.97 -8.63
C ARG A 196 -26.86 12.11 -9.34
N THR A 197 -25.81 12.58 -8.67
CA THR A 197 -25.05 13.76 -9.10
C THR A 197 -24.49 13.54 -10.50
N VAL A 198 -24.60 14.58 -11.34
CA VAL A 198 -23.99 14.60 -12.66
C VAL A 198 -23.23 15.92 -12.82
N PHE A 199 -21.99 15.82 -13.22
CA PHE A 199 -21.13 16.89 -13.67
C PHE A 199 -20.92 16.68 -15.18
N PRO A 200 -21.79 17.22 -16.07
CA PRO A 200 -21.80 16.83 -17.47
C PRO A 200 -20.51 17.20 -18.15
N LEU A 201 -19.96 16.25 -18.92
CA LEU A 201 -18.85 16.48 -19.83
C LEU A 201 -19.39 16.95 -21.19
N GLU A 202 -18.64 17.85 -21.85
CA GLU A 202 -18.94 18.25 -23.23
C GLU A 202 -18.56 17.12 -24.22
N SER A 203 -17.52 16.36 -23.92
CA SER A 203 -17.02 15.20 -24.67
C SER A 203 -16.33 14.24 -23.69
N PRO A 204 -16.39 12.91 -23.93
CA PRO A 204 -17.20 12.24 -24.97
C PRO A 204 -18.69 12.26 -24.64
N THR A 205 -19.53 12.04 -25.65
CA THR A 205 -20.91 11.68 -25.45
C THR A 205 -21.06 10.16 -25.24
N ARG A 206 -22.18 9.73 -24.70
CA ARG A 206 -22.43 8.29 -24.46
C ARG A 206 -22.37 7.46 -25.75
N ASP A 207 -22.84 8.01 -26.87
CA ASP A 207 -22.89 7.31 -28.14
C ASP A 207 -21.51 7.14 -28.79
N GLU A 208 -20.51 7.89 -28.33
CA GLU A 208 -19.12 7.79 -28.76
C GLU A 208 -18.34 6.70 -28.00
N LEU A 209 -18.96 5.96 -27.07
CA LEU A 209 -18.29 5.01 -26.22
C LEU A 209 -18.76 3.56 -26.46
N PRO A 210 -17.88 2.54 -26.37
CA PRO A 210 -18.21 1.16 -26.62
C PRO A 210 -18.95 0.54 -25.42
N LEU A 211 -20.27 0.59 -25.40
CA LEU A 211 -21.09 0.13 -24.26
C LEU A 211 -21.01 -1.39 -24.01
N GLY A 212 -20.84 -2.19 -25.06
CA GLY A 212 -20.81 -3.64 -24.99
C GLY A 212 -22.17 -4.32 -24.75
N PRO A 213 -22.22 -5.66 -24.79
CA PRO A 213 -23.45 -6.43 -24.62
C PRO A 213 -23.97 -6.35 -23.18
N HIS A 214 -25.29 -6.43 -23.03
CA HIS A 214 -25.89 -6.49 -21.69
C HIS A 214 -25.52 -7.82 -21.01
N ARG A 215 -24.79 -7.77 -19.91
CA ARG A 215 -24.48 -8.93 -19.06
C ARG A 215 -25.38 -8.89 -17.82
N PRO A 216 -26.02 -10.03 -17.44
CA PRO A 216 -26.71 -10.11 -16.16
C PRO A 216 -25.72 -9.80 -15.04
N GLY A 217 -26.06 -8.86 -14.16
CA GLY A 217 -25.15 -8.43 -13.07
C GLY A 217 -24.67 -9.62 -12.24
N ALA A 218 -23.36 -9.68 -11.98
CA ALA A 218 -22.78 -10.57 -10.99
C ALA A 218 -23.35 -10.23 -9.60
N GLY A 219 -23.50 -11.20 -8.74
CA GLY A 219 -23.94 -11.05 -7.36
C GLY A 219 -24.94 -12.12 -6.95
N ALA A 220 -24.87 -12.54 -5.68
CA ALA A 220 -25.76 -13.54 -5.13
C ALA A 220 -27.25 -13.11 -5.27
N PRO A 221 -28.18 -14.04 -5.53
CA PRO A 221 -29.61 -13.72 -5.72
C PRO A 221 -30.19 -12.89 -4.56
N THR A 222 -29.75 -13.14 -3.33
CA THR A 222 -30.17 -12.43 -2.12
C THR A 222 -29.85 -10.94 -2.19
N TRP A 223 -28.65 -10.56 -2.64
CA TRP A 223 -28.25 -9.16 -2.76
C TRP A 223 -29.02 -8.43 -3.88
N LYS A 224 -29.42 -9.13 -4.95
CA LYS A 224 -30.28 -8.55 -6.00
C LYS A 224 -31.65 -8.16 -5.47
N VAL A 225 -32.18 -8.93 -4.52
CA VAL A 225 -33.46 -8.60 -3.84
C VAL A 225 -33.29 -7.40 -2.93
N VAL A 226 -32.21 -7.39 -2.12
CA VAL A 226 -31.89 -6.26 -1.22
C VAL A 226 -31.66 -4.97 -2.02
N ASP A 227 -30.86 -5.01 -3.08
CA ASP A 227 -30.61 -3.84 -3.94
C ASP A 227 -31.90 -3.33 -4.59
N ARG A 228 -32.79 -4.22 -5.05
CA ARG A 228 -34.10 -3.83 -5.59
C ARG A 228 -34.97 -3.14 -4.53
N ALA A 229 -35.00 -3.65 -3.32
CA ALA A 229 -35.74 -3.04 -2.21
C ALA A 229 -35.15 -1.65 -1.87
N LEU A 230 -33.83 -1.52 -1.78
CA LEU A 230 -33.13 -0.25 -1.52
C LEU A 230 -33.35 0.76 -2.65
N ARG A 231 -33.36 0.34 -3.91
CA ARG A 231 -33.68 1.20 -5.07
C ARG A 231 -35.12 1.69 -5.02
N THR A 232 -36.08 0.83 -4.60
CA THR A 232 -37.46 1.21 -4.43
C THR A 232 -37.61 2.22 -3.30
N TYR A 233 -36.97 1.96 -2.16
CA TYR A 233 -36.88 2.90 -1.05
C TYR A 233 -36.24 4.25 -1.49
N GLY A 234 -35.21 4.20 -2.32
CA GLY A 234 -34.55 5.38 -2.88
C GLY A 234 -35.42 6.27 -3.79
N ARG A 235 -36.61 5.80 -4.21
CA ARG A 235 -37.59 6.58 -4.98
C ARG A 235 -38.58 7.35 -4.09
N LEU A 236 -38.62 7.01 -2.80
CA LEU A 236 -39.50 7.72 -1.84
C LEU A 236 -38.99 9.16 -1.61
N PRO A 237 -39.91 10.10 -1.27
CA PRO A 237 -39.52 11.47 -0.95
C PRO A 237 -38.43 11.51 0.13
N GLN A 238 -37.43 12.36 -0.07
CA GLN A 238 -36.28 12.48 0.82
C GLN A 238 -36.62 13.36 2.03
N VAL A 239 -37.47 12.85 2.94
CA VAL A 239 -37.88 13.58 4.15
C VAL A 239 -37.41 12.85 5.43
N GLY A 240 -37.17 13.61 6.46
CA GLY A 240 -36.92 13.09 7.81
C GLY A 240 -35.64 12.30 7.96
N VAL A 241 -35.70 10.97 7.98
CA VAL A 241 -34.57 10.07 8.25
C VAL A 241 -33.45 10.24 7.23
N ARG A 242 -33.78 10.29 5.94
CA ARG A 242 -32.78 10.46 4.87
C ARG A 242 -32.06 11.81 4.95
N GLN A 243 -32.77 12.89 5.24
CA GLN A 243 -32.14 14.20 5.40
C GLN A 243 -31.16 14.21 6.58
N ARG A 244 -31.50 13.56 7.70
CA ARG A 244 -30.60 13.39 8.85
C ARG A 244 -29.38 12.55 8.48
N ALA A 245 -29.56 11.47 7.73
CA ALA A 245 -28.50 10.61 7.27
C ALA A 245 -27.53 11.35 6.33
N MET A 246 -28.07 12.09 5.36
CA MET A 246 -27.28 12.93 4.45
C MET A 246 -26.50 14.03 5.20
N ALA A 247 -27.12 14.71 6.16
CA ALA A 247 -26.44 15.71 6.98
C ALA A 247 -25.35 15.08 7.88
N ARG A 248 -25.54 13.83 8.33
CA ARG A 248 -24.52 13.11 9.09
C ARG A 248 -23.35 12.71 8.19
N ALA A 249 -23.60 12.22 6.97
CA ALA A 249 -22.55 11.91 5.99
C ALA A 249 -21.74 13.16 5.62
N GLU A 250 -22.40 14.27 5.32
CA GLU A 250 -21.76 15.55 5.03
C GLU A 250 -20.87 16.02 6.19
N ARG A 251 -21.39 15.98 7.41
CA ARG A 251 -20.63 16.34 8.61
C ARG A 251 -19.43 15.43 8.80
N TRP A 252 -19.61 14.13 8.63
CA TRP A 252 -18.54 13.15 8.72
C TRP A 252 -17.40 13.48 7.74
N ILE A 253 -17.72 13.81 6.48
CA ILE A 253 -16.69 14.19 5.49
C ILE A 253 -15.93 15.45 5.97
N VAL A 254 -16.64 16.48 6.44
CA VAL A 254 -16.01 17.73 6.91
C VAL A 254 -15.13 17.51 8.15
N GLU A 255 -15.59 16.67 9.10
CA GLU A 255 -14.88 16.35 10.33
C GLU A 255 -13.65 15.46 10.12
N HIS A 256 -13.60 14.71 9.00
CA HIS A 256 -12.49 13.82 8.65
C HIS A 256 -11.51 14.45 7.64
N GLN A 257 -11.63 15.76 7.37
CA GLN A 257 -10.59 16.46 6.62
C GLN A 257 -9.35 16.59 7.49
N GLU A 258 -8.23 16.09 7.01
CA GLU A 258 -6.95 16.12 7.71
C GLU A 258 -6.33 17.53 7.76
N ALA A 259 -5.26 17.66 8.54
CA ALA A 259 -4.62 18.96 8.77
C ALA A 259 -4.01 19.57 7.50
N ASP A 260 -3.61 18.79 6.52
CA ASP A 260 -3.15 19.26 5.21
C ASP A 260 -4.30 19.55 4.23
N GLY A 261 -5.48 19.00 4.47
CA GLY A 261 -6.65 19.12 3.60
C GLY A 261 -7.05 17.82 2.90
N SER A 262 -6.27 16.75 3.05
CA SER A 262 -6.56 15.44 2.51
C SER A 262 -7.70 14.72 3.24
N TRP A 263 -8.04 13.52 2.78
CA TRP A 263 -8.91 12.57 3.46
C TRP A 263 -8.30 11.17 3.41
N ALA A 264 -8.03 10.60 4.58
CA ALA A 264 -7.48 9.27 4.77
C ALA A 264 -6.15 9.01 4.02
N GLY A 265 -5.40 10.06 3.67
CA GLY A 265 -4.10 9.98 3.01
C GLY A 265 -4.07 9.33 1.62
N ILE A 266 -5.24 9.05 1.01
CA ILE A 266 -5.35 8.39 -0.29
C ILE A 266 -6.35 9.08 -1.22
N GLN A 267 -6.09 8.99 -2.54
CA GLN A 267 -6.87 9.67 -3.58
C GLN A 267 -8.37 9.34 -3.58
N PRO A 268 -8.88 8.09 -3.48
CA PRO A 268 -10.31 7.81 -3.68
C PRO A 268 -11.25 8.51 -2.69
N PRO A 269 -11.08 8.43 -1.34
CA PRO A 269 -11.95 9.16 -0.43
C PRO A 269 -11.88 10.67 -0.64
N TRP A 270 -10.73 11.18 -1.05
CA TRP A 270 -10.49 12.59 -1.28
C TRP A 270 -11.30 13.13 -2.45
N VAL A 271 -11.17 12.51 -3.64
CA VAL A 271 -11.89 12.96 -4.84
C VAL A 271 -13.41 12.81 -4.70
N TYR A 272 -13.88 11.70 -4.12
CA TYR A 272 -15.30 11.52 -3.86
C TYR A 272 -15.81 12.47 -2.76
N GLY A 273 -15.02 12.77 -1.75
CA GLY A 273 -15.31 13.77 -0.71
C GLY A 273 -15.55 15.16 -1.32
N LEU A 274 -14.62 15.63 -2.15
CA LEU A 274 -14.74 16.91 -2.87
C LEU A 274 -16.00 16.96 -3.74
N MET A 275 -16.26 15.92 -4.52
CA MET A 275 -17.45 15.85 -5.38
C MET A 275 -18.75 15.81 -4.56
N ALA A 276 -18.77 15.09 -3.44
CA ALA A 276 -19.93 15.01 -2.55
C ALA A 276 -20.23 16.36 -1.90
N LEU A 277 -19.22 17.06 -1.39
CA LEU A 277 -19.37 18.40 -0.83
C LEU A 277 -19.83 19.39 -1.92
N ARG A 278 -19.26 19.32 -3.12
CA ARG A 278 -19.72 20.12 -4.27
C ARG A 278 -21.20 19.87 -4.58
N ALA A 279 -21.64 18.61 -4.59
CA ALA A 279 -23.02 18.22 -4.80
C ALA A 279 -23.97 18.70 -3.68
N ARG A 280 -23.43 18.93 -2.47
CA ARG A 280 -24.14 19.51 -1.32
C ARG A 280 -24.19 21.03 -1.35
N GLY A 281 -23.57 21.67 -2.36
CA GLY A 281 -23.60 23.12 -2.55
C GLY A 281 -22.38 23.88 -2.05
N TYR A 282 -21.31 23.19 -1.63
CA TYR A 282 -20.06 23.85 -1.26
C TYR A 282 -19.41 24.50 -2.49
N GLY A 283 -19.15 25.80 -2.43
CA GLY A 283 -18.41 26.53 -3.45
C GLY A 283 -16.94 26.15 -3.43
N LEU A 284 -16.22 26.33 -4.55
CA LEU A 284 -14.78 26.00 -4.63
C LEU A 284 -13.94 26.86 -3.65
N GLU A 285 -14.40 28.08 -3.34
CA GLU A 285 -13.75 28.97 -2.35
C GLU A 285 -14.09 28.67 -0.89
N HIS A 286 -14.98 27.69 -0.64
CA HIS A 286 -15.24 27.25 0.71
C HIS A 286 -13.96 26.67 1.34
N PRO A 287 -13.59 27.02 2.58
CA PRO A 287 -12.29 26.63 3.19
C PRO A 287 -11.97 25.14 3.05
N VAL A 288 -12.94 24.26 3.30
CA VAL A 288 -12.77 22.81 3.16
C VAL A 288 -12.47 22.41 1.71
N MET A 289 -13.21 22.97 0.74
CA MET A 289 -13.00 22.67 -0.70
C MET A 289 -11.65 23.19 -1.17
N LYS A 290 -11.34 24.46 -0.86
CA LYS A 290 -10.08 25.09 -1.27
C LYS A 290 -8.88 24.31 -0.73
N LYS A 291 -8.87 24.03 0.56
CA LYS A 291 -7.80 23.30 1.23
C LYS A 291 -7.63 21.88 0.64
N GLY A 292 -8.75 21.16 0.40
CA GLY A 292 -8.70 19.84 -0.19
C GLY A 292 -8.18 19.84 -1.63
N LEU A 293 -8.50 20.87 -2.42
CA LEU A 293 -8.01 21.01 -3.80
C LEU A 293 -6.52 21.41 -3.86
N GLU A 294 -6.07 22.30 -2.97
CA GLU A 294 -4.66 22.68 -2.85
C GLU A 294 -3.79 21.50 -2.40
N ALA A 295 -4.26 20.74 -1.42
CA ALA A 295 -3.57 19.56 -0.94
C ALA A 295 -3.49 18.45 -2.01
N LEU A 296 -4.52 18.26 -2.84
CA LEU A 296 -4.49 17.28 -3.93
C LEU A 296 -3.37 17.59 -4.95
N GLU A 297 -3.13 18.86 -5.24
CA GLU A 297 -2.03 19.27 -6.12
C GLU A 297 -0.64 18.92 -5.58
N SER A 298 -0.47 18.84 -4.24
CA SER A 298 0.80 18.47 -3.61
C SER A 298 1.19 17.00 -3.81
N PHE A 299 0.25 16.13 -4.20
CA PHE A 299 0.52 14.74 -4.57
C PHE A 299 0.89 14.61 -6.05
N GLY A 300 0.86 15.71 -6.80
CA GLY A 300 1.25 15.77 -8.21
C GLY A 300 2.76 15.76 -8.40
N ILE A 301 3.21 15.04 -9.43
CA ILE A 301 4.57 15.07 -9.93
C ILE A 301 4.53 15.58 -11.35
N GLU A 302 5.40 16.54 -11.69
CA GLU A 302 5.52 17.08 -13.04
C GLU A 302 6.98 17.06 -13.48
N ASP A 303 7.23 16.39 -14.60
CA ASP A 303 8.55 16.25 -15.21
C ASP A 303 8.45 16.15 -16.74
N GLU A 304 9.50 15.67 -17.39
CA GLU A 304 9.54 15.50 -18.85
C GLU A 304 8.46 14.53 -19.38
N GLN A 305 8.06 13.55 -18.57
CA GLN A 305 6.98 12.60 -18.91
C GLN A 305 5.59 13.27 -18.88
N GLY A 306 5.44 14.37 -18.18
CA GLY A 306 4.20 15.10 -18.01
C GLY A 306 3.81 15.24 -16.54
N PHE A 307 2.50 15.44 -16.28
CA PHE A 307 1.95 15.48 -14.94
C PHE A 307 1.25 14.16 -14.59
N ARG A 308 1.54 13.64 -13.42
CA ARG A 308 0.87 12.49 -12.82
C ARG A 308 0.51 12.72 -11.36
N LEU A 309 -0.61 12.17 -10.93
CA LEU A 309 -1.01 12.20 -9.52
C LEU A 309 -0.61 10.89 -8.86
N GLN A 310 -0.01 10.99 -7.68
CA GLN A 310 0.19 9.83 -6.80
C GLN A 310 -1.12 9.49 -6.08
N ALA A 311 -1.38 8.19 -5.89
CA ALA A 311 -2.56 7.75 -5.14
C ALA A 311 -2.43 8.01 -3.63
N CYS A 312 -1.21 7.96 -3.12
CA CYS A 312 -0.79 8.23 -1.74
C CYS A 312 0.69 8.58 -1.73
N ILE A 313 1.19 9.03 -0.59
CA ILE A 313 2.61 9.30 -0.31
C ILE A 313 2.99 8.67 1.02
N SER A 314 4.27 8.32 1.22
CA SER A 314 4.74 7.52 2.36
C SER A 314 5.88 8.16 3.17
N PRO A 315 5.81 9.45 3.53
CA PRO A 315 6.94 10.12 4.16
C PRO A 315 7.31 9.55 5.54
N VAL A 316 6.37 9.07 6.33
CA VAL A 316 6.66 8.47 7.64
C VAL A 316 7.31 7.11 7.47
N TRP A 317 6.74 6.27 6.62
CA TRP A 317 7.27 4.96 6.26
C TRP A 317 8.67 5.05 5.67
N ASP A 318 8.85 5.90 4.65
CA ASP A 318 10.15 6.10 3.99
C ASP A 318 11.20 6.63 4.96
N THR A 319 10.84 7.58 5.85
CA THR A 319 11.77 8.15 6.83
C THR A 319 12.19 7.11 7.87
N ALA A 320 11.26 6.31 8.38
CA ALA A 320 11.57 5.27 9.34
C ALA A 320 12.48 4.18 8.75
N LEU A 321 12.18 3.72 7.53
CA LEU A 321 13.00 2.75 6.83
C LEU A 321 14.39 3.29 6.43
N ALA A 322 14.46 4.55 5.93
CA ALA A 322 15.73 5.19 5.58
C ALA A 322 16.63 5.38 6.82
N LEU A 323 16.04 5.85 7.94
CA LEU A 323 16.71 5.93 9.23
C LEU A 323 17.30 4.58 9.64
N TRP A 324 16.48 3.53 9.58
CA TRP A 324 16.91 2.18 9.93
C TRP A 324 18.02 1.68 9.00
N ALA A 325 17.88 1.85 7.68
CA ALA A 325 18.86 1.44 6.70
C ALA A 325 20.22 2.14 6.89
N LEU A 326 20.24 3.44 7.16
CA LEU A 326 21.47 4.20 7.45
C LEU A 326 22.18 3.68 8.70
N LEU A 327 21.44 3.35 9.74
CA LEU A 327 21.98 2.78 10.98
C LEU A 327 22.53 1.35 10.77
N ASP A 328 21.87 0.52 9.95
CA ASP A 328 22.37 -0.79 9.55
C ASP A 328 23.65 -0.68 8.70
N ALA A 329 23.74 0.37 7.89
CA ALA A 329 24.94 0.69 7.11
C ALA A 329 26.11 1.24 7.95
N GLY A 330 25.93 1.39 9.27
CA GLY A 330 26.98 1.84 10.18
C GLY A 330 27.09 3.36 10.32
N ILE A 331 26.13 4.13 9.85
CA ILE A 331 26.08 5.58 10.08
C ILE A 331 25.87 5.83 11.58
N PRO A 332 26.73 6.66 12.22
CA PRO A 332 26.60 6.93 13.65
C PRO A 332 25.27 7.57 14.01
N LYS A 333 24.72 7.20 15.17
CA LYS A 333 23.46 7.76 15.69
C LYS A 333 23.49 9.27 15.92
N GLU A 334 24.70 9.83 16.11
CA GLU A 334 24.94 11.27 16.27
C GLU A 334 25.01 12.02 14.90
N HIS A 335 24.98 11.30 13.79
CA HIS A 335 25.01 11.92 12.47
C HIS A 335 23.79 12.81 12.25
N GLN A 336 23.98 14.01 11.68
CA GLN A 336 22.93 15.02 11.55
C GLN A 336 21.68 14.50 10.84
N ALA A 337 21.83 13.66 9.83
CA ALA A 337 20.69 13.07 9.12
C ALA A 337 19.84 12.16 10.03
N VAL A 338 20.51 11.37 10.90
CA VAL A 338 19.84 10.49 11.86
C VAL A 338 19.08 11.32 12.90
N VAL A 339 19.74 12.33 13.49
CA VAL A 339 19.10 13.21 14.49
C VAL A 339 17.88 13.91 13.92
N LYS A 340 18.01 14.51 12.72
CA LYS A 340 16.87 15.18 12.05
C LYS A 340 15.70 14.22 11.78
N ALA A 341 15.99 12.99 11.35
CA ALA A 341 14.95 11.99 11.10
C ALA A 341 14.19 11.60 12.37
N VAL A 342 14.92 11.38 13.48
CA VAL A 342 14.31 11.10 14.79
C VAL A 342 13.44 12.26 15.24
N ASP A 343 13.95 13.50 15.19
CA ASP A 343 13.17 14.69 15.55
C ASP A 343 11.92 14.86 14.70
N TRP A 344 12.05 14.63 13.39
CA TRP A 344 10.94 14.70 12.46
C TRP A 344 9.86 13.65 12.75
N LEU A 345 10.26 12.39 12.99
CA LEU A 345 9.33 11.31 13.34
C LEU A 345 8.61 11.60 14.66
N VAL A 346 9.31 12.06 15.69
CA VAL A 346 8.68 12.45 16.96
C VAL A 346 7.61 13.54 16.75
N ALA A 347 7.89 14.51 15.87
CA ALA A 347 6.94 15.57 15.55
C ALA A 347 5.71 15.11 14.77
N ARG A 348 5.72 13.89 14.21
CA ARG A 348 4.62 13.27 13.45
C ARG A 348 3.79 12.28 14.25
N GLU A 349 4.11 12.05 15.52
CA GLU A 349 3.31 11.20 16.38
C GLU A 349 1.85 11.69 16.46
N VAL A 350 0.91 10.77 16.30
CA VAL A 350 -0.52 11.04 16.44
C VAL A 350 -0.89 11.07 17.92
N THR A 351 -1.14 12.26 18.46
CA THR A 351 -1.51 12.48 19.86
C THR A 351 -2.99 12.81 20.05
N LYS A 352 -3.80 12.68 18.99
CA LYS A 352 -5.24 12.95 18.98
C LYS A 352 -6.04 11.67 18.86
N ILE A 353 -7.24 11.69 19.42
CA ILE A 353 -8.22 10.62 19.20
C ILE A 353 -8.80 10.80 17.80
N GLY A 354 -8.70 9.77 16.98
CA GLY A 354 -9.22 9.71 15.61
C GLY A 354 -10.31 8.66 15.42
N ASP A 355 -10.67 8.42 14.16
CA ASP A 355 -11.73 7.48 13.76
C ASP A 355 -11.43 6.02 14.17
N TRP A 356 -10.16 5.65 14.24
CA TRP A 356 -9.67 4.35 14.77
C TRP A 356 -10.21 4.02 16.15
N ALA A 357 -10.39 5.04 17.01
CA ALA A 357 -10.83 4.85 18.40
C ALA A 357 -12.32 4.51 18.52
N VAL A 358 -13.11 4.67 17.47
CA VAL A 358 -14.55 4.37 17.49
C VAL A 358 -14.79 2.91 17.87
N ARG A 359 -13.95 1.99 17.41
CA ARG A 359 -14.01 0.57 17.79
C ARG A 359 -13.16 0.20 19.02
N ARG A 360 -12.36 1.13 19.51
CA ARG A 360 -11.50 1.00 20.69
C ARG A 360 -11.73 2.15 21.68
N PRO A 361 -12.97 2.33 22.18
CA PRO A 361 -13.30 3.46 23.06
C PRO A 361 -12.44 3.41 24.31
N GLY A 362 -11.84 4.55 24.66
CA GLY A 362 -10.95 4.69 25.82
C GLY A 362 -9.50 4.27 25.57
N ALA A 363 -9.12 3.87 24.36
CA ALA A 363 -7.71 3.68 24.00
C ALA A 363 -6.96 5.01 24.03
N PRO A 364 -5.72 5.05 24.56
CA PRO A 364 -4.90 6.25 24.51
C PRO A 364 -4.47 6.52 23.07
N PRO A 365 -4.29 7.78 22.64
CA PRO A 365 -3.68 8.07 21.36
C PRO A 365 -2.18 7.74 21.38
N GLY A 366 -1.63 7.48 20.21
CA GLY A 366 -0.23 7.16 19.97
C GLY A 366 -0.05 6.58 18.58
N GLY A 367 1.20 6.37 18.18
CA GLY A 367 1.52 5.79 16.88
C GLY A 367 1.71 6.82 15.77
N TRP A 368 1.99 6.35 14.57
CA TRP A 368 2.33 7.17 13.42
C TRP A 368 1.42 6.84 12.23
N PRO A 369 1.08 7.86 11.41
CA PRO A 369 0.36 7.64 10.18
C PRO A 369 1.33 7.22 9.07
N PHE A 370 0.81 6.68 7.96
CA PHE A 370 1.60 6.35 6.77
C PHE A 370 2.10 7.61 6.03
N GLU A 371 1.25 8.63 5.95
CA GLU A 371 1.56 9.90 5.30
C GLU A 371 1.73 11.06 6.31
N PHE A 372 1.80 12.32 5.86
CA PHE A 372 2.16 13.45 6.75
C PHE A 372 1.15 13.74 7.86
N TYR A 373 -0.16 13.59 7.61
CA TYR A 373 -1.23 14.17 8.45
C TYR A 373 -2.46 13.26 8.59
N ASN A 374 -2.36 11.99 8.27
CA ASN A 374 -3.48 11.05 8.40
C ASN A 374 -3.78 10.71 9.88
N ASP A 375 -4.06 11.75 10.68
CA ASP A 375 -4.24 11.68 12.13
C ASP A 375 -5.47 10.85 12.53
N GLN A 376 -6.45 10.67 11.61
CA GLN A 376 -7.63 9.86 11.85
C GLN A 376 -7.32 8.36 11.86
N TYR A 377 -6.24 7.96 11.19
CA TYR A 377 -5.87 6.57 10.96
C TYR A 377 -4.36 6.35 11.14
N PRO A 378 -3.84 6.40 12.40
CA PRO A 378 -2.49 5.93 12.65
C PRO A 378 -2.37 4.46 12.24
N ASP A 379 -1.19 4.08 11.75
CA ASP A 379 -0.90 2.77 11.18
C ASP A 379 -0.10 1.92 12.16
N THR A 380 -0.51 0.67 12.37
CA THR A 380 0.20 -0.25 13.28
C THR A 380 1.53 -0.69 12.70
N ASP A 381 1.63 -0.79 11.37
CA ASP A 381 2.85 -1.17 10.66
C ASP A 381 3.90 -0.05 10.72
N ASP A 382 3.52 1.17 10.31
CA ASP A 382 4.36 2.36 10.46
C ASP A 382 4.83 2.55 11.89
N THR A 383 3.90 2.43 12.84
CA THR A 383 4.22 2.56 14.28
C THR A 383 5.26 1.53 14.71
N ALA A 384 5.14 0.29 14.30
CA ALA A 384 6.08 -0.77 14.66
C ALA A 384 7.46 -0.54 14.04
N VAL A 385 7.52 -0.10 12.78
CA VAL A 385 8.77 0.20 12.08
C VAL A 385 9.46 1.44 12.67
N VAL A 386 8.72 2.51 12.98
CA VAL A 386 9.25 3.71 13.67
C VAL A 386 9.85 3.33 15.03
N LEU A 387 9.13 2.54 15.85
CA LEU A 387 9.62 2.07 17.14
C LEU A 387 10.90 1.24 17.01
N SER A 388 10.96 0.38 16.00
CA SER A 388 12.16 -0.41 15.70
C SER A 388 13.33 0.47 15.26
N ALA A 389 13.08 1.46 14.40
CA ALA A 389 14.09 2.43 13.98
C ALA A 389 14.63 3.27 15.16
N PHE A 390 13.76 3.73 16.06
CA PHE A 390 14.19 4.41 17.30
C PHE A 390 15.06 3.54 18.17
N THR A 391 14.71 2.24 18.33
CA THR A 391 15.52 1.31 19.11
C THR A 391 16.91 1.14 18.51
N VAL A 392 17.00 1.06 17.18
CA VAL A 392 18.29 0.95 16.47
C VAL A 392 19.10 2.25 16.60
N ALA A 393 18.44 3.40 16.65
CA ALA A 393 19.07 4.69 16.95
C ALA A 393 19.54 4.82 18.43
N GLY A 394 19.25 3.82 19.27
CA GLY A 394 19.67 3.77 20.66
C GLY A 394 18.69 4.39 21.65
N HIS A 395 17.46 4.63 21.23
CA HIS A 395 16.38 5.11 22.10
C HIS A 395 15.61 3.95 22.74
N ASP A 396 15.07 4.15 23.91
CA ASP A 396 14.27 3.15 24.61
C ASP A 396 13.09 3.76 25.38
N ARG A 397 12.21 2.88 25.86
CA ARG A 397 11.01 3.25 26.61
C ARG A 397 11.27 3.87 28.00
N HIS A 398 12.49 3.74 28.52
CA HIS A 398 12.90 4.27 29.85
C HIS A 398 13.54 5.65 29.75
N GLU A 399 13.84 6.08 28.54
CA GLU A 399 14.41 7.39 28.27
C GLU A 399 13.44 8.50 28.69
N GLN A 400 14.00 9.60 29.26
CA GLN A 400 13.25 10.80 29.59
C GLN A 400 13.20 11.73 28.36
N GLY A 401 12.10 12.42 28.16
CA GLY A 401 11.93 13.37 27.05
C GLY A 401 11.02 12.87 25.93
N ALA A 402 10.97 13.64 24.85
CA ALA A 402 9.96 13.49 23.81
C ALA A 402 9.97 12.11 23.13
N VAL A 403 11.16 11.57 22.82
CA VAL A 403 11.31 10.25 22.17
C VAL A 403 10.78 9.13 23.08
N GLY A 404 11.25 9.07 24.34
CA GLY A 404 10.79 8.06 25.29
C GLY A 404 9.29 8.16 25.61
N ASP A 405 8.75 9.39 25.66
CA ASP A 405 7.31 9.60 25.83
C ASP A 405 6.52 9.09 24.64
N ALA A 406 6.97 9.36 23.40
CA ALA A 406 6.37 8.87 22.17
C ALA A 406 6.40 7.34 22.10
N ILE A 407 7.55 6.71 22.42
CA ILE A 407 7.69 5.26 22.49
C ILE A 407 6.65 4.66 23.47
N ARG A 408 6.51 5.22 24.66
CA ARG A 408 5.55 4.70 25.67
C ARG A 408 4.11 4.80 25.20
N ARG A 409 3.71 5.92 24.58
CA ARG A 409 2.34 6.10 24.06
C ARG A 409 2.06 5.14 22.92
N ALA A 410 2.98 5.02 21.96
CA ALA A 410 2.85 4.12 20.82
C ALA A 410 2.75 2.64 21.26
N LEU A 411 3.55 2.20 22.22
CA LEU A 411 3.45 0.85 22.77
C LEU A 411 2.09 0.59 23.43
N ALA A 412 1.59 1.57 24.20
CA ALA A 412 0.28 1.45 24.83
C ALA A 412 -0.84 1.38 23.77
N TRP A 413 -0.72 2.16 22.69
CA TRP A 413 -1.65 2.15 21.57
C TRP A 413 -1.61 0.81 20.82
N LEU A 414 -0.42 0.28 20.45
CA LEU A 414 -0.28 -1.00 19.76
C LEU A 414 -0.88 -2.16 20.57
N VAL A 415 -0.72 -2.17 21.90
CA VAL A 415 -1.33 -3.21 22.75
C VAL A 415 -2.85 -3.23 22.62
N VAL A 416 -3.48 -2.05 22.50
CA VAL A 416 -4.94 -1.95 22.37
C VAL A 416 -5.42 -2.26 20.95
N MET A 417 -4.59 -2.00 19.94
CA MET A 417 -4.91 -2.28 18.53
C MET A 417 -4.80 -3.76 18.16
N GLN A 418 -4.30 -4.62 19.05
CA GLN A 418 -4.25 -6.06 18.78
C GLN A 418 -5.64 -6.65 18.57
N GLY A 419 -5.81 -7.42 17.50
CA GLY A 419 -7.01 -8.20 17.25
C GLY A 419 -7.29 -9.26 18.31
N GLY A 420 -8.55 -9.64 18.46
CA GLY A 420 -8.98 -10.68 19.40
C GLY A 420 -8.34 -12.05 19.11
N ASP A 421 -7.98 -12.31 17.86
CA ASP A 421 -7.26 -13.52 17.42
C ASP A 421 -5.74 -13.47 17.68
N GLY A 422 -5.21 -12.29 18.03
CA GLY A 422 -3.82 -12.02 18.33
C GLY A 422 -3.01 -11.38 17.19
N GLY A 423 -3.57 -11.26 15.99
CA GLY A 423 -2.94 -10.61 14.84
C GLY A 423 -3.14 -9.08 14.81
N TYR A 424 -2.52 -8.43 13.84
CA TYR A 424 -2.62 -6.99 13.59
C TYR A 424 -3.02 -6.72 12.14
N GLY A 425 -4.10 -5.95 11.93
CA GLY A 425 -4.36 -5.21 10.71
C GLY A 425 -3.64 -3.87 10.78
N ALA A 426 -3.51 -3.18 9.64
CA ALA A 426 -2.76 -1.93 9.60
C ALA A 426 -3.46 -0.77 10.33
N PHE A 427 -4.77 -0.60 10.16
CA PHE A 427 -5.51 0.58 10.64
C PHE A 427 -6.65 0.26 11.61
N ASP A 428 -7.31 -0.88 11.43
CA ASP A 428 -8.52 -1.24 12.17
C ASP A 428 -8.33 -2.55 12.95
N ALA A 429 -8.63 -2.57 14.23
CA ALA A 429 -8.65 -3.78 15.02
C ALA A 429 -9.97 -4.55 14.85
N ASP A 430 -9.89 -5.89 14.76
CA ASP A 430 -11.05 -6.78 14.59
C ASP A 430 -11.94 -6.43 13.38
N ASN A 431 -11.33 -6.04 12.27
CA ASN A 431 -12.03 -5.73 11.03
C ASN A 431 -12.06 -6.95 10.09
N ASP A 432 -12.86 -7.95 10.44
CA ASP A 432 -12.87 -9.29 9.82
C ASP A 432 -14.27 -9.79 9.41
N ARG A 433 -15.28 -8.93 9.44
CA ARG A 433 -16.68 -9.30 9.17
C ARG A 433 -16.93 -9.57 7.69
N SER A 434 -16.78 -10.81 7.25
CA SER A 434 -16.82 -11.25 5.84
C SER A 434 -18.11 -10.93 5.06
N TRP A 435 -19.24 -10.60 5.73
CA TRP A 435 -20.45 -10.18 5.02
C TRP A 435 -20.24 -8.94 4.14
N VAL A 436 -19.28 -8.09 4.52
CA VAL A 436 -18.89 -6.87 3.80
C VAL A 436 -18.39 -7.17 2.39
N GLU A 437 -17.67 -8.27 2.20
CA GLU A 437 -17.12 -8.70 0.91
C GLU A 437 -18.21 -9.13 -0.09
N HIS A 438 -19.42 -9.36 0.39
CA HIS A 438 -20.58 -9.72 -0.44
C HIS A 438 -21.44 -8.51 -0.83
N LEU A 439 -21.08 -7.31 -0.38
CA LEU A 439 -21.77 -6.10 -0.77
C LEU A 439 -21.65 -5.86 -2.28
N PRO A 440 -22.70 -5.34 -2.94
CA PRO A 440 -22.64 -5.03 -4.37
C PRO A 440 -21.60 -3.96 -4.75
N ILE A 441 -21.02 -3.27 -3.76
CA ILE A 441 -19.99 -2.25 -3.92
C ILE A 441 -18.59 -2.78 -3.64
N ALA A 442 -18.43 -4.07 -3.33
CA ALA A 442 -17.16 -4.67 -2.93
C ALA A 442 -16.34 -5.19 -4.14
N ASP A 443 -16.33 -4.48 -5.26
CA ASP A 443 -15.61 -4.92 -6.46
C ASP A 443 -14.25 -4.23 -6.69
N PHE A 444 -13.82 -3.41 -5.75
CA PHE A 444 -12.51 -2.74 -5.84
C PHE A 444 -11.39 -3.44 -5.03
N GLY A 445 -11.63 -4.66 -4.56
CA GLY A 445 -10.65 -5.50 -3.89
C GLY A 445 -10.90 -5.63 -2.40
N GLU A 446 -10.18 -4.87 -1.57
CA GLU A 446 -10.17 -5.05 -0.13
C GLU A 446 -11.18 -4.15 0.59
N MET A 447 -12.20 -4.77 1.20
CA MET A 447 -13.20 -4.08 2.03
C MET A 447 -12.90 -4.17 3.53
N LEU A 448 -11.95 -5.03 3.90
CA LEU A 448 -11.59 -5.36 5.27
C LEU A 448 -10.10 -5.16 5.50
N ASP A 449 -9.75 -4.78 6.72
CA ASP A 449 -8.38 -4.68 7.22
C ASP A 449 -8.08 -5.88 8.12
N ARG A 450 -7.85 -7.03 7.49
CA ARG A 450 -7.54 -8.26 8.22
C ARG A 450 -6.11 -8.27 8.72
N PRO A 451 -5.84 -8.93 9.86
CA PRO A 451 -4.48 -9.19 10.30
C PRO A 451 -3.66 -9.90 9.21
N SER A 452 -2.39 -9.51 9.07
CA SER A 452 -1.47 -10.09 8.11
C SER A 452 -0.12 -10.46 8.74
N PRO A 453 0.61 -11.43 8.16
CA PRO A 453 1.88 -11.89 8.73
C PRO A 453 2.96 -10.80 8.79
N ASP A 454 3.06 -9.96 7.76
CA ASP A 454 4.01 -8.86 7.66
C ASP A 454 3.81 -7.83 8.77
N VAL A 455 2.62 -7.25 8.88
CA VAL A 455 2.26 -6.26 9.91
C VAL A 455 2.44 -6.84 11.32
N THR A 456 1.92 -8.07 11.54
CA THR A 456 2.03 -8.72 12.85
C THR A 456 3.50 -9.00 13.23
N ALA A 457 4.35 -9.35 12.25
CA ALA A 457 5.77 -9.60 12.46
C ALA A 457 6.52 -8.32 12.86
N HIS A 458 6.26 -7.18 12.21
CA HIS A 458 6.86 -5.89 12.59
C HIS A 458 6.48 -5.49 14.02
N VAL A 459 5.24 -5.71 14.44
CA VAL A 459 4.83 -5.46 15.84
C VAL A 459 5.54 -6.40 16.82
N ILE A 460 5.71 -7.69 16.48
CA ILE A 460 6.50 -8.64 17.29
C ILE A 460 7.94 -8.14 17.46
N GLU A 461 8.55 -7.66 16.39
CA GLU A 461 9.92 -7.14 16.41
C GLU A 461 10.02 -5.92 17.33
N ALA A 462 9.12 -4.93 17.19
CA ALA A 462 9.08 -3.74 18.03
C ALA A 462 8.89 -4.10 19.52
N PHE A 463 7.95 -4.98 19.84
CA PHE A 463 7.71 -5.43 21.23
C PHE A 463 8.91 -6.18 21.79
N THR A 464 9.58 -6.98 20.98
CA THR A 464 10.77 -7.75 21.43
C THR A 464 11.95 -6.82 21.71
N ARG A 465 12.20 -5.84 20.83
CA ARG A 465 13.30 -4.88 20.98
C ARG A 465 13.15 -3.97 22.20
N LEU A 466 11.91 -3.49 22.43
CA LEU A 466 11.62 -2.56 23.54
C LEU A 466 11.33 -3.27 24.88
N GLY A 467 10.96 -4.55 24.85
CA GLY A 467 10.76 -5.38 26.02
C GLY A 467 9.73 -4.86 27.01
N GLY A 468 9.57 -5.59 28.11
CA GLY A 468 8.71 -5.22 29.21
C GLY A 468 7.60 -6.26 29.50
N ALA A 469 7.33 -6.49 30.79
CA ALA A 469 6.33 -7.48 31.23
C ALA A 469 4.90 -7.10 30.79
N ASP A 470 4.64 -5.83 30.57
CA ASP A 470 3.36 -5.28 30.08
C ASP A 470 3.09 -5.63 28.61
N LEU A 471 4.14 -5.80 27.78
CA LEU A 471 4.02 -6.15 26.38
C LEU A 471 3.96 -7.66 26.13
N GLU A 472 4.47 -8.44 27.07
CA GLU A 472 4.63 -9.88 26.91
C GLU A 472 3.32 -10.65 26.58
N PRO A 473 2.16 -10.33 27.17
CA PRO A 473 0.90 -11.00 26.80
C PRO A 473 0.51 -10.74 25.34
N ALA A 474 0.68 -9.52 24.85
CA ALA A 474 0.37 -9.16 23.45
C ALA A 474 1.38 -9.80 22.49
N ARG A 475 2.67 -9.74 22.79
CA ARG A 475 3.75 -10.37 22.02
C ARG A 475 3.52 -11.89 21.85
N ARG A 476 3.17 -12.59 22.93
CA ARG A 476 2.89 -14.04 22.86
C ARG A 476 1.70 -14.37 21.97
N ARG A 477 0.61 -13.59 22.04
CA ARG A 477 -0.55 -13.79 21.17
C ARG A 477 -0.19 -13.54 19.71
N ALA A 478 0.58 -12.49 19.42
CA ALA A 478 1.05 -12.17 18.07
C ALA A 478 1.95 -13.29 17.51
N LEU A 479 2.91 -13.78 18.28
CA LEU A 479 3.74 -14.93 17.92
C LEU A 479 2.90 -16.19 17.64
N ALA A 480 1.93 -16.49 18.50
CA ALA A 480 1.05 -17.62 18.28
C ALA A 480 0.22 -17.46 16.99
N TRP A 481 -0.17 -16.23 16.65
CA TRP A 481 -0.89 -15.91 15.40
C TRP A 481 0.01 -16.11 14.18
N VAL A 482 1.21 -15.52 14.14
CA VAL A 482 2.15 -15.66 13.02
C VAL A 482 2.56 -17.13 12.81
N ARG A 483 2.78 -17.91 13.88
CA ARG A 483 3.09 -19.34 13.76
C ARG A 483 1.97 -20.13 13.06
N ARG A 484 0.72 -19.70 13.16
CA ARG A 484 -0.43 -20.34 12.50
C ARG A 484 -0.66 -19.85 11.08
N SER A 485 -0.08 -18.72 10.70
CA SER A 485 -0.27 -18.11 9.37
C SER A 485 0.71 -18.65 8.31
N GLU A 486 1.57 -19.62 8.65
CA GLU A 486 2.46 -20.29 7.70
C GLU A 486 1.64 -21.02 6.62
N GLU A 487 1.86 -20.65 5.36
CA GLU A 487 1.19 -21.24 4.19
C GLU A 487 2.05 -22.30 3.49
N GLY A 488 2.39 -23.37 4.21
CA GLY A 488 3.26 -24.45 3.73
C GLY A 488 4.75 -24.06 3.79
N ALA A 489 5.58 -24.99 4.00
CA ALA A 489 7.07 -25.06 3.98
C ALA A 489 7.83 -23.71 4.08
N GLY A 490 7.46 -22.83 4.99
CA GLY A 490 8.18 -21.58 5.24
C GLY A 490 7.64 -20.35 4.47
N ALA A 491 6.54 -20.45 3.74
CA ALA A 491 5.93 -19.34 3.02
C ALA A 491 4.98 -18.53 3.93
N TYR A 492 5.13 -17.21 3.92
CA TYR A 492 4.26 -16.27 4.65
C TYR A 492 3.77 -15.17 3.72
N TYR A 493 2.46 -14.95 3.71
CA TYR A 493 1.81 -13.94 2.89
C TYR A 493 2.24 -12.52 3.27
N GLY A 494 2.52 -11.69 2.26
CA GLY A 494 2.77 -10.25 2.40
C GLY A 494 1.57 -9.45 1.92
N ARG A 495 1.01 -8.64 2.82
CA ARG A 495 -0.16 -7.80 2.52
C ARG A 495 0.23 -6.49 1.82
N TRP A 496 1.31 -5.86 2.26
CA TRP A 496 1.70 -4.52 1.82
C TRP A 496 2.90 -4.51 0.86
N GLY A 497 3.73 -5.56 0.87
CA GLY A 497 4.78 -5.80 -0.12
C GLY A 497 4.52 -7.09 -0.91
N VAL A 498 4.98 -7.15 -2.16
CA VAL A 498 4.80 -8.29 -3.08
C VAL A 498 5.84 -9.36 -2.81
N ASN A 499 5.40 -10.48 -2.48
CA ASN A 499 4.29 -11.03 -1.73
C ASN A 499 4.88 -11.93 -0.63
N TYR A 500 5.15 -13.22 -0.92
CA TYR A 500 5.74 -14.18 0.04
C TYR A 500 7.22 -13.90 0.33
N VAL A 501 7.95 -13.29 -0.60
CA VAL A 501 9.32 -12.83 -0.37
C VAL A 501 9.35 -11.73 0.69
N TYR A 502 8.40 -10.78 0.64
CA TYR A 502 8.26 -9.72 1.63
C TYR A 502 7.77 -10.24 2.99
N GLY A 503 6.66 -11.00 2.98
CA GLY A 503 6.10 -11.57 4.21
C GLY A 503 7.09 -12.52 4.91
N GLY A 504 7.85 -13.31 4.12
CA GLY A 504 8.93 -14.15 4.61
C GLY A 504 10.03 -13.36 5.29
N ALA A 505 10.42 -12.19 4.73
CA ALA A 505 11.46 -11.32 5.31
C ALA A 505 11.02 -10.73 6.65
N ALA A 506 9.79 -10.21 6.74
CA ALA A 506 9.26 -9.68 7.98
C ALA A 506 9.20 -10.76 9.09
N VAL A 507 8.68 -11.95 8.77
CA VAL A 507 8.54 -13.05 9.73
C VAL A 507 9.91 -13.62 10.14
N ALA A 508 10.85 -13.80 9.19
CA ALA A 508 12.20 -14.28 9.52
C ALA A 508 12.93 -13.33 10.46
N THR A 509 12.87 -12.01 10.18
CA THR A 509 13.48 -10.99 11.04
C THR A 509 12.85 -10.97 12.43
N ALA A 510 11.51 -11.08 12.52
CA ALA A 510 10.81 -11.13 13.80
C ALA A 510 11.20 -12.37 14.60
N PHE A 511 11.21 -13.58 14.02
CA PHE A 511 11.60 -14.81 14.72
C PHE A 511 13.08 -14.78 15.14
N ALA A 512 13.97 -14.28 14.29
CA ALA A 512 15.39 -14.14 14.66
C ALA A 512 15.56 -13.16 15.84
N THR A 513 14.83 -12.04 15.84
CA THR A 513 14.86 -11.04 16.91
C THR A 513 14.35 -11.61 18.23
N THR A 514 13.32 -12.48 18.21
CA THR A 514 12.82 -13.12 19.45
C THR A 514 13.78 -14.16 20.02
N GLY A 515 14.57 -14.83 19.18
CA GLY A 515 15.51 -15.89 19.58
C GLY A 515 14.84 -17.12 20.21
N GLU A 516 13.52 -17.32 20.02
CA GLU A 516 12.80 -18.44 20.65
C GLU A 516 13.19 -19.78 19.99
N ARG A 517 13.67 -20.74 20.80
CA ARG A 517 14.13 -22.06 20.30
C ARG A 517 13.10 -22.79 19.46
N GLN A 518 11.82 -22.66 19.78
CA GLN A 518 10.73 -23.33 19.06
C GLN A 518 10.51 -22.79 17.64
N ASP A 519 11.10 -21.62 17.27
CA ASP A 519 10.95 -21.01 15.95
C ASP A 519 12.15 -21.29 15.04
N ARG A 520 13.22 -21.94 15.53
CA ARG A 520 14.43 -22.24 14.75
C ARG A 520 14.13 -23.11 13.53
N GLU A 521 13.30 -24.13 13.67
CA GLU A 521 12.90 -24.96 12.53
C GLU A 521 12.04 -24.18 11.51
N ARG A 522 11.24 -23.19 11.96
CA ARG A 522 10.51 -22.29 11.06
C ARG A 522 11.47 -21.37 10.32
N LEU A 523 12.43 -20.80 11.01
CA LEU A 523 13.49 -19.99 10.39
C LEU A 523 14.26 -20.77 9.32
N LEU A 524 14.62 -22.03 9.60
CA LEU A 524 15.24 -22.88 8.60
C LEU A 524 14.32 -23.08 7.39
N ARG A 525 13.04 -23.38 7.62
CA ARG A 525 12.07 -23.53 6.49
C ARG A 525 11.90 -22.25 5.68
N ILE A 526 11.87 -21.06 6.33
CA ILE A 526 11.82 -19.77 5.61
C ILE A 526 13.08 -19.61 4.76
N GLY A 527 14.26 -19.80 5.35
CA GLY A 527 15.53 -19.69 4.64
C GLY A 527 15.62 -20.64 3.43
N GLU A 528 15.22 -21.90 3.61
CA GLU A 528 15.16 -22.89 2.55
C GLU A 528 14.13 -22.53 1.47
N TRP A 529 12.95 -22.05 1.85
CA TRP A 529 11.96 -21.59 0.90
C TRP A 529 12.50 -20.44 0.05
N VAL A 530 13.13 -19.45 0.68
CA VAL A 530 13.77 -18.33 -0.02
C VAL A 530 14.85 -18.85 -0.96
N ARG A 531 15.79 -19.69 -0.48
CA ARG A 531 16.87 -20.27 -1.29
C ARG A 531 16.35 -21.02 -2.53
N LEU A 532 15.29 -21.82 -2.37
CA LEU A 532 14.70 -22.59 -3.46
C LEU A 532 14.02 -21.72 -4.53
N ASN A 533 13.67 -20.49 -4.21
CA ASN A 533 13.08 -19.52 -5.14
C ASN A 533 14.11 -18.52 -5.70
N GLN A 534 15.42 -18.72 -5.44
CA GLN A 534 16.46 -17.88 -5.98
C GLN A 534 16.55 -18.05 -7.50
N HIS A 535 16.56 -16.93 -8.23
CA HIS A 535 16.78 -16.95 -9.69
C HIS A 535 18.22 -17.36 -10.01
N ALA A 536 18.42 -17.97 -11.19
CA ALA A 536 19.76 -18.42 -11.63
C ALA A 536 20.79 -17.30 -11.68
N SER A 537 20.39 -16.03 -11.82
CA SER A 537 21.28 -14.86 -11.73
C SER A 537 21.77 -14.54 -10.31
N GLY A 538 21.20 -15.17 -9.28
CA GLY A 538 21.44 -14.90 -7.87
C GLY A 538 20.49 -13.91 -7.22
N GLY A 539 19.67 -13.20 -8.00
CA GLY A 539 18.65 -12.28 -7.50
C GLY A 539 17.35 -12.96 -7.11
N PHE A 540 16.40 -12.17 -6.65
CA PHE A 540 15.05 -12.62 -6.27
C PHE A 540 13.98 -11.69 -6.85
N GLY A 541 12.90 -12.29 -7.32
CA GLY A 541 11.73 -11.56 -7.82
C GLY A 541 10.45 -12.37 -7.61
N GLU A 542 9.39 -11.68 -7.33
CA GLU A 542 8.04 -12.24 -7.24
C GLU A 542 7.06 -11.31 -7.94
N SER A 543 6.30 -11.85 -8.88
CA SER A 543 5.31 -11.10 -9.63
C SER A 543 4.07 -10.80 -8.78
N VAL A 544 3.41 -9.66 -9.04
CA VAL A 544 2.09 -9.34 -8.49
C VAL A 544 1.04 -10.40 -8.85
N LEU A 545 1.28 -11.23 -9.87
CA LEU A 545 0.42 -12.36 -10.23
C LEU A 545 0.36 -13.43 -9.13
N SER A 546 1.32 -13.47 -8.18
CA SER A 546 1.28 -14.37 -7.02
C SER A 546 0.07 -14.14 -6.10
N TYR A 547 -0.55 -12.98 -6.15
CA TYR A 547 -1.83 -12.72 -5.49
C TYR A 547 -3.04 -13.34 -6.20
N HIS A 548 -2.89 -13.70 -7.47
CA HIS A 548 -3.96 -14.28 -8.29
C HIS A 548 -3.82 -15.80 -8.44
N ASP A 549 -2.59 -16.26 -8.66
CA ASP A 549 -2.28 -17.68 -8.94
C ASP A 549 -1.04 -18.11 -8.14
N ARG A 550 -1.22 -19.18 -7.36
CA ARG A 550 -0.15 -19.78 -6.54
C ARG A 550 1.06 -20.28 -7.37
N ALA A 551 0.90 -20.48 -8.68
CA ALA A 551 2.00 -20.85 -9.57
C ALA A 551 3.09 -19.76 -9.68
N HIS A 552 2.75 -18.51 -9.36
CA HIS A 552 3.67 -17.36 -9.37
C HIS A 552 4.32 -17.06 -8.01
N ILE A 553 3.99 -17.81 -6.94
CA ILE A 553 4.58 -17.61 -5.62
C ILE A 553 6.10 -17.79 -5.67
N GLY A 554 6.83 -16.77 -5.22
CA GLY A 554 8.29 -16.73 -5.24
C GLY A 554 8.90 -16.64 -6.64
N ARG A 555 8.13 -16.32 -7.67
CA ARG A 555 8.58 -16.29 -9.07
C ARG A 555 8.29 -14.96 -9.72
N GLY A 556 9.31 -14.39 -10.35
CA GLY A 556 9.25 -13.14 -11.09
C GLY A 556 10.65 -12.71 -11.52
N GLU A 557 10.72 -11.64 -12.29
CA GLU A 557 12.00 -11.02 -12.63
C GLU A 557 12.63 -10.43 -11.37
N PRO A 558 13.94 -10.66 -11.14
CA PRO A 558 14.62 -10.15 -9.97
C PRO A 558 14.58 -8.62 -9.89
N THR A 559 14.26 -8.12 -8.70
CA THR A 559 14.27 -6.68 -8.39
C THR A 559 15.25 -6.39 -7.23
N PRO A 560 15.82 -5.19 -7.15
CA PRO A 560 16.65 -4.76 -6.04
C PRO A 560 15.97 -4.89 -4.68
N SER A 561 14.73 -4.42 -4.53
CA SER A 561 14.01 -4.47 -3.27
C SER A 561 13.69 -5.91 -2.84
N GLN A 562 13.18 -6.76 -3.74
CA GLN A 562 12.88 -8.16 -3.41
C GLN A 562 14.13 -9.00 -3.18
N THR A 563 15.21 -8.73 -3.91
CA THR A 563 16.52 -9.36 -3.64
C THR A 563 17.05 -8.97 -2.25
N ALA A 564 16.86 -7.71 -1.84
CA ALA A 564 17.23 -7.27 -0.50
C ALA A 564 16.35 -7.91 0.59
N TRP A 565 15.03 -8.04 0.39
CA TRP A 565 14.16 -8.75 1.33
C TRP A 565 14.55 -10.21 1.49
N ALA A 566 14.82 -10.90 0.38
CA ALA A 566 15.32 -12.27 0.42
C ALA A 566 16.67 -12.38 1.15
N LEU A 567 17.59 -11.44 0.91
CA LEU A 567 18.87 -11.38 1.62
C LEU A 567 18.67 -11.18 3.12
N LEU A 568 17.77 -10.29 3.55
CA LEU A 568 17.41 -10.10 4.96
C LEU A 568 16.88 -11.40 5.60
N SER A 569 16.04 -12.16 4.88
CA SER A 569 15.55 -13.47 5.32
C SER A 569 16.68 -14.48 5.49
N LEU A 570 17.58 -14.57 4.49
CA LEU A 570 18.70 -15.50 4.49
C LEU A 570 19.70 -15.19 5.60
N LEU A 571 19.98 -13.91 5.86
CA LEU A 571 20.86 -13.48 6.98
C LEU A 571 20.21 -13.82 8.33
N ALA A 572 18.93 -13.47 8.52
CA ALA A 572 18.19 -13.74 9.77
C ALA A 572 18.12 -15.25 10.08
N ALA A 573 17.87 -16.08 9.06
CA ALA A 573 17.85 -17.53 9.19
C ALA A 573 19.27 -18.08 9.41
N GLY A 574 20.24 -17.71 8.57
CA GLY A 574 21.60 -18.21 8.61
C GLY A 574 22.30 -17.97 9.95
N GLU A 575 22.14 -16.77 10.53
CA GLU A 575 22.67 -16.46 11.86
C GLU A 575 22.01 -17.28 12.98
N SER A 576 20.72 -17.53 12.87
CA SER A 576 19.93 -18.19 13.92
C SER A 576 19.99 -19.71 13.89
N VAL A 577 20.27 -20.32 12.72
CA VAL A 577 20.17 -21.78 12.53
C VAL A 577 21.40 -22.39 11.83
N SER A 578 22.56 -21.77 11.95
CA SER A 578 23.81 -22.24 11.29
C SER A 578 24.17 -23.70 11.64
N ASP A 579 23.83 -24.17 12.83
CA ASP A 579 23.99 -25.56 13.26
C ASP A 579 22.98 -26.54 12.59
N LEU A 580 21.90 -26.06 12.03
CA LEU A 580 20.91 -26.83 11.27
C LEU A 580 21.15 -26.77 9.75
N ASP A 581 22.05 -25.90 9.27
CA ASP A 581 22.50 -25.78 7.88
C ASP A 581 24.01 -26.07 7.74
N PRO A 582 24.44 -27.34 7.96
CA PRO A 582 25.84 -27.71 8.00
C PRO A 582 26.56 -27.56 6.64
N GLU A 583 25.81 -27.52 5.55
CA GLU A 583 26.36 -27.32 4.21
C GLU A 583 26.54 -25.82 3.87
N GLY A 584 26.03 -24.92 4.70
CA GLY A 584 26.11 -23.47 4.48
C GLY A 584 25.31 -23.02 3.24
N SER A 585 24.23 -23.73 2.92
CA SER A 585 23.43 -23.46 1.73
C SER A 585 22.75 -22.10 1.76
N LEU A 586 22.30 -21.64 2.94
CA LEU A 586 21.71 -20.32 3.15
C LEU A 586 22.75 -19.21 2.98
N ALA A 587 23.97 -19.41 3.50
CA ALA A 587 25.08 -18.47 3.34
C ALA A 587 25.49 -18.32 1.87
N SER A 588 25.56 -19.41 1.10
CA SER A 588 25.85 -19.37 -0.33
C SER A 588 24.77 -18.63 -1.12
N ALA A 589 23.49 -18.82 -0.77
CA ALA A 589 22.39 -18.08 -1.38
C ALA A 589 22.47 -16.58 -1.05
N ALA A 590 22.81 -16.21 0.18
CA ALA A 590 23.03 -14.83 0.59
C ALA A 590 24.20 -14.17 -0.18
N GLU A 591 25.34 -14.87 -0.34
CA GLU A 591 26.47 -14.38 -1.15
C GLU A 591 26.08 -14.14 -2.61
N SER A 592 25.25 -15.01 -3.19
CA SER A 592 24.73 -14.86 -4.54
C SER A 592 23.82 -13.63 -4.67
N ALA A 593 22.97 -13.37 -3.67
CA ALA A 593 22.12 -12.18 -3.61
C ALA A 593 22.92 -10.89 -3.49
N VAL A 594 23.94 -10.87 -2.62
CA VAL A 594 24.88 -9.73 -2.51
C VAL A 594 25.57 -9.49 -3.85
N SER A 595 26.11 -10.54 -4.48
CA SER A 595 26.75 -10.43 -5.80
C SER A 595 25.81 -9.86 -6.86
N TRP A 596 24.53 -10.25 -6.82
CA TRP A 596 23.51 -9.71 -7.73
C TRP A 596 23.29 -8.20 -7.50
N LEU A 597 23.13 -7.77 -6.25
CA LEU A 597 22.97 -6.35 -5.91
C LEU A 597 24.18 -5.53 -6.37
N LEU A 598 25.41 -6.02 -6.16
CA LEU A 598 26.63 -5.33 -6.60
C LEU A 598 26.69 -5.15 -8.12
N ARG A 599 26.34 -6.18 -8.89
CA ARG A 599 26.36 -6.12 -10.37
C ARG A 599 25.28 -5.22 -10.95
N ASN A 600 24.17 -5.02 -10.24
CA ASN A 600 23.03 -4.25 -10.72
C ASN A 600 22.96 -2.84 -10.09
N GLN A 601 23.97 -2.44 -9.31
CA GLN A 601 24.05 -1.08 -8.78
C GLN A 601 24.35 -0.09 -9.91
N GLU A 602 23.56 0.98 -9.98
CA GLU A 602 23.72 2.05 -10.95
C GLU A 602 24.94 2.94 -10.65
N GLU A 603 25.41 3.70 -11.64
CA GLU A 603 26.55 4.62 -11.49
C GLU A 603 26.30 5.65 -10.38
N GLY A 604 25.06 6.10 -10.19
CA GLY A 604 24.63 7.00 -9.11
C GLY A 604 24.70 6.42 -7.71
N GLY A 605 24.91 5.11 -7.58
CA GLY A 605 25.01 4.41 -6.30
C GLY A 605 23.70 3.77 -5.81
N GLY A 606 22.57 4.10 -6.41
CA GLY A 606 21.27 3.50 -6.14
C GLY A 606 20.94 2.32 -7.05
N TRP A 607 19.67 1.93 -7.04
CA TRP A 607 19.05 0.93 -7.93
C TRP A 607 17.65 1.40 -8.32
N THR A 608 17.11 0.78 -9.36
CA THR A 608 15.73 1.03 -9.82
C THR A 608 14.96 -0.28 -9.95
N ASP A 609 13.82 -0.40 -9.26
CA ASP A 609 12.87 -1.48 -9.51
C ASP A 609 12.13 -1.23 -10.83
N GLN A 610 12.07 -2.26 -11.69
CA GLN A 610 11.28 -2.21 -12.92
C GLN A 610 9.84 -2.67 -12.69
N GLN A 611 9.62 -3.50 -11.66
CA GLN A 611 8.32 -4.08 -11.30
C GLN A 611 7.70 -3.32 -10.12
N PHE A 612 6.39 -3.47 -9.95
CA PHE A 612 5.69 -2.97 -8.77
C PHE A 612 5.85 -3.96 -7.63
N THR A 613 6.47 -3.52 -6.54
CA THR A 613 6.82 -4.36 -5.39
C THR A 613 5.98 -4.03 -4.14
N GLY A 614 5.11 -3.04 -4.21
CA GLY A 614 4.15 -2.70 -3.17
C GLY A 614 2.71 -2.92 -3.61
N THR A 615 1.80 -2.98 -2.66
CA THR A 615 0.37 -3.09 -2.94
C THR A 615 -0.47 -2.24 -2.00
N GLY A 616 -1.41 -1.49 -2.56
CA GLY A 616 -2.51 -0.89 -1.81
C GLY A 616 -3.64 -1.89 -1.62
N PHE A 617 -4.07 -2.54 -2.70
CA PHE A 617 -5.10 -3.58 -2.69
C PHE A 617 -4.63 -4.79 -3.50
N PRO A 618 -4.29 -5.92 -2.86
CA PRO A 618 -3.96 -7.16 -3.57
C PRO A 618 -4.97 -7.47 -4.66
N ARG A 619 -4.49 -7.84 -5.85
CA ARG A 619 -5.29 -8.12 -7.06
C ARG A 619 -5.88 -6.89 -7.78
N ALA A 620 -5.95 -5.72 -7.15
CA ALA A 620 -6.67 -4.57 -7.69
C ALA A 620 -5.81 -3.31 -7.86
N PHE A 621 -4.80 -3.11 -7.01
CA PHE A 621 -4.02 -1.88 -7.01
C PHE A 621 -2.61 -2.11 -6.46
N TYR A 622 -1.60 -1.83 -7.27
CA TYR A 622 -0.19 -2.01 -6.94
C TYR A 622 0.57 -0.69 -7.00
N LEU A 623 1.70 -0.66 -6.31
CA LEU A 623 2.56 0.50 -6.15
C LEU A 623 4.02 0.15 -6.42
N ARG A 624 4.74 1.07 -7.05
CA ARG A 624 6.19 1.07 -7.08
C ARG A 624 6.71 2.17 -6.15
N TYR A 625 7.33 1.74 -5.05
CA TYR A 625 7.99 2.64 -4.11
C TYR A 625 9.39 2.94 -4.62
N HIS A 626 9.62 4.14 -5.14
CA HIS A 626 10.91 4.47 -5.75
C HIS A 626 12.08 4.41 -4.75
N LEU A 627 11.83 4.64 -3.46
CA LEU A 627 12.87 4.55 -2.43
C LEU A 627 13.18 3.10 -1.99
N TYR A 628 12.31 2.14 -2.19
CA TYR A 628 12.53 0.75 -1.81
C TYR A 628 13.78 0.18 -2.46
N ALA A 629 13.99 0.50 -3.73
CA ALA A 629 15.12 0.04 -4.51
C ALA A 629 16.49 0.53 -3.98
N THR A 630 16.52 1.57 -3.14
CA THR A 630 17.75 2.03 -2.46
C THR A 630 17.75 1.65 -0.97
N ILE A 631 16.66 1.90 -0.26
CA ILE A 631 16.57 1.69 1.19
C ILE A 631 16.84 0.22 1.57
N PHE A 632 16.14 -0.73 0.94
CA PHE A 632 16.29 -2.14 1.30
C PHE A 632 17.64 -2.73 0.93
N PRO A 633 18.23 -2.47 -0.25
CA PRO A 633 19.62 -2.84 -0.52
C PRO A 633 20.63 -2.26 0.48
N VAL A 634 20.50 -0.98 0.87
CA VAL A 634 21.35 -0.37 1.91
C VAL A 634 21.23 -1.11 3.24
N MET A 635 19.99 -1.39 3.66
CA MET A 635 19.71 -2.15 4.89
C MET A 635 20.33 -3.56 4.84
N ALA A 636 20.10 -4.29 3.75
CA ALA A 636 20.53 -5.68 3.60
C ALA A 636 22.05 -5.81 3.49
N LEU A 637 22.71 -4.96 2.67
CA LEU A 637 24.16 -4.91 2.56
C LEU A 637 24.82 -4.45 3.87
N GLY A 638 24.19 -3.49 4.56
CA GLY A 638 24.61 -3.02 5.88
C GLY A 638 24.63 -4.16 6.90
N ARG A 639 23.55 -4.94 7.00
CA ARG A 639 23.47 -6.12 7.89
C ARG A 639 24.46 -7.22 7.49
N ALA A 640 24.70 -7.43 6.21
CA ALA A 640 25.70 -8.40 5.75
C ALA A 640 27.14 -8.02 6.17
N LEU A 641 27.46 -6.73 6.24
CA LEU A 641 28.77 -6.23 6.69
C LEU A 641 28.89 -6.08 8.22
N HIS A 642 27.78 -5.71 8.87
CA HIS A 642 27.70 -5.38 10.29
C HIS A 642 26.60 -6.22 10.96
N PRO A 643 26.81 -7.56 11.12
CA PRO A 643 25.82 -8.41 11.78
C PRO A 643 25.48 -7.85 13.16
N ARG A 644 24.19 -7.78 13.48
CA ARG A 644 23.76 -7.37 14.81
C ARG A 644 23.91 -8.55 15.77
N PRO A 645 24.41 -8.31 16.99
CA PRO A 645 24.39 -9.37 17.98
C PRO A 645 22.93 -9.83 18.20
N THR A 646 22.69 -11.10 17.96
CA THR A 646 21.43 -11.75 18.41
C THR A 646 21.34 -11.56 19.92
N PRO A 647 20.16 -11.20 20.48
CA PRO A 647 20.00 -11.17 21.92
C PRO A 647 20.42 -12.52 22.47
N GLU A 648 21.45 -12.54 23.34
CA GLU A 648 21.82 -13.77 24.04
C GLU A 648 20.55 -14.31 24.69
N GLY A 649 20.14 -15.50 24.29
CA GLY A 649 18.90 -16.11 24.72
C GLY A 649 18.84 -16.08 26.23
N GLY A 650 17.88 -15.33 26.77
CA GLY A 650 17.65 -15.19 28.19
C GLY A 650 17.61 -16.56 28.84
N SER A 651 18.72 -16.92 29.47
CA SER A 651 18.77 -18.04 30.39
C SER A 651 17.91 -17.66 31.58
N ARG A 652 16.62 -18.13 31.56
CA ARG A 652 16.00 -18.69 32.78
C ARG A 652 14.62 -19.26 32.47
#